data_10cc4cc0356a439f531069265981e82a
#
_entry.id   10cc4cc0356a439f531069265981e82a
#
_cell.length_a   1.000
_cell.length_b   1.000
_cell.length_c   1.000
_cell.angle_alpha   90.00
_cell.angle_beta   90.00
_cell.angle_gamma   90.00
#
_symmetry.space_group_name_H-M   'P 1'
#
loop_
_entity.id
_entity.type
_entity.pdbx_description
1 polymer ?
#
loop_
_entity_poly.entity_id
_entity_poly.type
_entity_poly.pdbx_seq_one_letter_code
_entity_poly.pdbx_strand_id
1 'polypeptide(L)'
;MRLGKQNLRACPESIKGLLTWFLVAATPWPLLQISSSGQKQPANAHARNVVIVVFDGLRSGSVNATDSPTMFWIRSHGVSFANSHSLFPTFTTANASAIATGHYLGDTGDYTNTIYIGHPIFFSGNFGRRPGSYAPYLENDPVLGDLDGQFGGNYLNEETLLSAARGDGYNTAVVGKAGPAAIQDVTQLNPVNGKFAIPQTVIIDDETGTADGIPLSPEVSTALVSAGLPTATPIRDQPTGNNMIPGTLHANSVQQAYFADATTRVILPMFKKSGRPFAMLYWSRDPDGTQHFQGDSLNRLVPGINGPTSKAGLKNADNNLKQIWDCIQGDPELAANTDVFITADHGFATISKHDIDTAGHVTTSYAAKWIYKDAQGRQEVNTGFLPQGFLAIDLAHALGLPLFDPDSQITGPNGERVFEPIDPAITQQQPAVRQHPAIGDGLIGGTGRIADQTDAKAVVTANGGSDLIYLPRHDPETLTRIVAFLTEQDYVGGLFVDDDYGKVPGALPLSGIRLKGSSKTPRPSIVVAFKSFSTDSKKPLMTAVQITDTNLQHGQGMHGSFSRANTSNFMAAIGPDFKKGFVDRGPVSNADIEPTLARILGLAPGSKGELRGRVLREALTNGPSPAASKYRMAVAENAANGKTTVLMYQQMGKQVYFDQACFKTAANKDHQICP
;
A
#
# COMPACT_ATOMS: atom_id res chain seq x y z
N MET A 1 -31.25 -33.90 47.24
CA MET A 1 -32.62 -33.77 47.77
C MET A 1 -33.45 -32.96 46.76
N ARG A 2 -34.48 -33.60 46.23
CA ARG A 2 -35.70 -33.13 45.50
C ARG A 2 -35.54 -31.95 44.52
N LEU A 3 -35.58 -32.11 43.18
CA LEU A 3 -36.68 -32.47 42.26
C LEU A 3 -37.97 -31.60 42.41
N GLY A 4 -38.29 -30.86 41.37
CA GLY A 4 -39.58 -30.24 41.14
C GLY A 4 -39.75 -29.95 39.63
N LYS A 5 -40.50 -30.84 38.95
CA LYS A 5 -40.94 -30.76 37.56
C LYS A 5 -42.24 -29.97 37.39
N GLN A 6 -42.57 -29.71 36.13
CA GLN A 6 -43.90 -29.50 35.51
C GLN A 6 -44.24 -28.03 35.20
N ASN A 7 -44.90 -27.62 34.08
CA ASN A 7 -45.68 -28.39 33.10
C ASN A 7 -45.90 -27.55 31.81
N LEU A 8 -46.04 -28.25 30.71
CA LEU A 8 -46.57 -27.83 29.41
C LEU A 8 -48.07 -27.43 29.44
N ARG A 9 -48.50 -26.55 28.52
CA ARG A 9 -49.82 -26.53 27.81
C ARG A 9 -49.73 -25.46 26.72
N ALA A 10 -49.75 -25.72 25.41
CA ALA A 10 -50.79 -26.20 24.50
C ALA A 10 -51.71 -25.06 23.99
N CYS A 11 -51.69 -24.91 22.64
CA CYS A 11 -52.61 -24.09 21.82
C CYS A 11 -54.10 -24.44 22.01
N PRO A 12 -55.07 -23.58 21.60
CA PRO A 12 -55.71 -23.87 20.32
C PRO A 12 -56.19 -22.65 19.44
N GLU A 13 -56.20 -22.89 18.12
CA GLU A 13 -57.26 -22.85 17.14
C GLU A 13 -58.07 -21.56 16.85
N SER A 14 -57.92 -21.12 15.61
CA SER A 14 -58.87 -20.91 14.49
C SER A 14 -60.09 -20.01 14.66
N ILE A 15 -60.22 -19.01 13.73
CA ILE A 15 -61.54 -18.57 13.23
C ILE A 15 -61.40 -18.35 11.71
N LYS A 16 -62.33 -19.00 11.00
CA LYS A 16 -62.66 -18.88 9.56
C LYS A 16 -63.57 -17.66 9.32
N GLY A 17 -63.45 -17.04 8.17
CA GLY A 17 -64.53 -16.16 7.75
C GLY A 17 -64.28 -15.37 6.49
N LEU A 18 -64.88 -15.80 5.48
CA LEU A 18 -65.65 -15.31 4.34
C LEU A 18 -64.90 -14.75 3.11
N LEU A 19 -65.04 -15.52 2.03
CA LEU A 19 -64.91 -15.13 0.62
C LEU A 19 -65.98 -14.12 0.22
N THR A 20 -65.58 -13.10 -0.53
CA THR A 20 -66.48 -12.40 -1.48
C THR A 20 -65.75 -12.23 -2.79
N TRP A 21 -66.32 -12.81 -3.84
CA TRP A 21 -65.85 -12.75 -5.22
C TRP A 21 -66.27 -11.43 -5.87
N PHE A 22 -65.32 -10.70 -6.46
CA PHE A 22 -65.60 -9.74 -7.54
C PHE A 22 -64.86 -10.21 -8.80
N LEU A 23 -65.60 -10.63 -9.79
CA LEU A 23 -65.14 -10.82 -11.16
C LEU A 23 -65.00 -9.47 -11.81
N VAL A 24 -63.75 -9.15 -12.22
CA VAL A 24 -63.48 -8.08 -13.21
C VAL A 24 -62.81 -8.74 -14.40
N ALA A 25 -63.45 -8.65 -15.54
CA ALA A 25 -62.97 -9.19 -16.80
C ALA A 25 -61.69 -8.40 -17.24
N ALA A 26 -60.62 -9.14 -17.39
CA ALA A 26 -59.37 -8.60 -17.96
C ALA A 26 -59.27 -9.03 -19.42
N THR A 27 -59.23 -8.05 -20.29
CA THR A 27 -58.80 -8.20 -21.68
C THR A 27 -57.29 -8.50 -21.74
N PRO A 28 -56.83 -9.40 -22.61
CA PRO A 28 -55.40 -9.74 -22.69
C PRO A 28 -54.71 -8.66 -23.55
N TRP A 29 -53.79 -7.91 -22.90
CA TRP A 29 -52.75 -7.20 -23.64
C TRP A 29 -51.60 -8.17 -23.96
N PRO A 30 -50.98 -8.07 -25.17
CA PRO A 30 -49.86 -8.95 -25.49
C PRO A 30 -48.62 -8.50 -24.68
N LEU A 31 -48.12 -9.42 -23.87
CA LEU A 31 -46.79 -9.34 -23.26
C LEU A 31 -45.73 -9.33 -24.38
N LEU A 32 -45.19 -8.17 -24.68
CA LEU A 32 -43.92 -8.09 -25.36
C LEU A 32 -42.85 -8.69 -24.41
N GLN A 33 -42.51 -9.94 -24.69
CA GLN A 33 -41.27 -10.50 -24.18
C GLN A 33 -40.11 -9.73 -24.82
N ILE A 34 -39.55 -8.79 -24.07
CA ILE A 34 -38.18 -8.30 -24.34
C ILE A 34 -37.26 -9.43 -23.93
N SER A 35 -36.97 -10.35 -24.85
CA SER A 35 -35.82 -11.22 -24.77
C SER A 35 -34.60 -10.33 -24.83
N SER A 36 -33.96 -10.07 -23.67
CA SER A 36 -32.57 -9.65 -23.63
C SER A 36 -31.74 -10.79 -24.21
N SER A 37 -31.60 -10.78 -25.53
CA SER A 37 -30.55 -11.56 -26.18
C SER A 37 -29.23 -10.92 -25.72
N GLY A 38 -28.68 -11.41 -24.62
CA GLY A 38 -27.26 -11.29 -24.35
C GLY A 38 -26.58 -11.84 -25.59
N GLN A 39 -26.08 -10.97 -26.44
CA GLN A 39 -25.14 -11.34 -27.47
C GLN A 39 -23.93 -11.92 -26.73
N LYS A 40 -23.89 -13.24 -26.60
CA LYS A 40 -22.62 -13.96 -26.42
C LYS A 40 -21.77 -13.52 -27.59
N GLN A 41 -20.73 -12.74 -27.32
CA GLN A 41 -19.68 -12.51 -28.30
C GLN A 41 -19.21 -13.89 -28.81
N PRO A 42 -18.89 -14.00 -30.10
CA PRO A 42 -18.46 -15.28 -30.65
C PRO A 42 -17.21 -15.74 -29.88
N ALA A 43 -17.28 -16.96 -29.37
CA ALA A 43 -16.17 -17.67 -28.75
C ALA A 43 -15.11 -17.99 -29.82
N ASN A 44 -14.30 -17.00 -30.24
CA ASN A 44 -13.12 -17.16 -31.09
C ASN A 44 -12.28 -15.87 -31.20
N ALA A 45 -12.28 -15.00 -30.20
CA ALA A 45 -11.11 -14.18 -29.95
C ALA A 45 -10.13 -15.10 -29.21
N HIS A 46 -8.90 -15.26 -29.68
CA HIS A 46 -7.86 -16.01 -28.99
C HIS A 46 -7.80 -15.53 -27.55
N ALA A 47 -8.02 -16.46 -26.60
CA ALA A 47 -7.97 -16.12 -25.18
C ALA A 47 -6.57 -15.59 -24.86
N ARG A 48 -6.49 -14.38 -24.31
CA ARG A 48 -5.23 -13.71 -23.97
C ARG A 48 -4.71 -14.18 -22.63
N ASN A 49 -3.40 -14.21 -22.49
CA ASN A 49 -2.72 -14.33 -21.22
C ASN A 49 -2.20 -12.95 -20.80
N VAL A 50 -2.16 -12.71 -19.51
CA VAL A 50 -1.57 -11.50 -18.94
C VAL A 50 -0.57 -11.86 -17.86
N VAL A 51 0.60 -11.25 -17.91
CA VAL A 51 1.61 -11.24 -16.85
C VAL A 51 1.80 -9.79 -16.39
N ILE A 52 1.44 -9.50 -15.16
CA ILE A 52 1.75 -8.23 -14.51
C ILE A 52 3.07 -8.42 -13.76
N VAL A 53 4.04 -7.53 -13.98
CA VAL A 53 5.30 -7.53 -13.24
C VAL A 53 5.40 -6.23 -12.47
N VAL A 54 5.40 -6.32 -11.15
CA VAL A 54 5.57 -5.17 -10.24
C VAL A 54 6.98 -5.20 -9.67
N PHE A 55 7.72 -4.12 -9.88
CA PHE A 55 9.01 -3.88 -9.25
C PHE A 55 8.82 -2.91 -8.11
N ASP A 56 8.79 -3.42 -6.89
CA ASP A 56 8.59 -2.63 -5.68
C ASP A 56 9.59 -1.47 -5.62
N GLY A 57 9.10 -0.25 -5.44
CA GLY A 57 9.91 0.95 -5.27
C GLY A 57 10.76 1.36 -6.50
N LEU A 58 10.41 0.92 -7.72
CA LEU A 58 11.19 1.22 -8.93
C LEU A 58 10.91 2.64 -9.44
N ARG A 59 11.89 3.51 -9.27
CA ARG A 59 11.87 4.88 -9.79
C ARG A 59 11.98 4.91 -11.31
N SER A 60 11.11 5.65 -11.99
CA SER A 60 11.13 5.78 -13.45
C SER A 60 12.48 6.23 -14.00
N GLY A 61 13.17 7.15 -13.32
CA GLY A 61 14.47 7.70 -13.74
C GLY A 61 15.67 6.76 -13.53
N SER A 62 15.53 5.66 -12.78
CA SER A 62 16.62 4.71 -12.54
C SER A 62 16.81 3.72 -13.70
N VAL A 63 15.77 3.51 -14.53
CA VAL A 63 15.82 2.56 -15.64
C VAL A 63 16.67 3.08 -16.79
N ASN A 64 17.76 2.35 -17.10
CA ASN A 64 18.72 2.70 -18.14
C ASN A 64 19.31 1.44 -18.79
N ALA A 65 19.99 1.63 -19.94
CA ALA A 65 20.54 0.52 -20.73
C ALA A 65 21.68 -0.26 -20.04
N THR A 66 22.31 0.30 -19.01
CA THR A 66 23.45 -0.34 -18.32
C THR A 66 23.02 -1.15 -17.12
N ASP A 67 22.17 -0.56 -16.25
CA ASP A 67 21.80 -1.15 -14.97
C ASP A 67 20.53 -2.02 -15.06
N SER A 68 19.67 -1.77 -16.07
CA SER A 68 18.41 -2.49 -16.30
C SER A 68 18.08 -2.63 -17.79
N PRO A 69 18.92 -3.37 -18.54
CA PRO A 69 18.83 -3.46 -20.01
C PRO A 69 17.51 -4.06 -20.51
N THR A 70 16.91 -5.02 -19.79
CA THR A 70 15.65 -5.65 -20.18
C THR A 70 14.47 -4.69 -20.03
N MET A 71 14.35 -4.02 -18.89
CA MET A 71 13.33 -2.98 -18.66
C MET A 71 13.45 -1.85 -19.68
N PHE A 72 14.69 -1.42 -19.94
CA PHE A 72 14.98 -0.39 -20.94
C PHE A 72 14.58 -0.82 -22.35
N TRP A 73 14.86 -2.06 -22.71
CA TRP A 73 14.49 -2.64 -24.00
C TRP A 73 12.97 -2.73 -24.18
N ILE A 74 12.26 -3.28 -23.18
CA ILE A 74 10.79 -3.40 -23.21
C ILE A 74 10.15 -2.01 -23.34
N ARG A 75 10.58 -1.02 -22.52
CA ARG A 75 10.12 0.36 -22.61
C ARG A 75 10.31 0.96 -24.01
N SER A 76 11.39 0.58 -24.69
CA SER A 76 11.73 1.16 -26.00
C SER A 76 11.01 0.46 -27.17
N HIS A 77 10.62 -0.80 -27.03
CA HIS A 77 9.99 -1.61 -28.08
C HIS A 77 8.48 -1.80 -27.91
N GLY A 78 7.97 -1.69 -26.69
CA GLY A 78 6.55 -1.70 -26.36
C GLY A 78 5.99 -0.28 -26.17
N VAL A 79 5.17 -0.12 -25.14
CA VAL A 79 4.63 1.17 -24.69
C VAL A 79 5.44 1.65 -23.51
N SER A 80 5.92 2.90 -23.60
CA SER A 80 6.52 3.63 -22.48
C SER A 80 5.51 4.64 -21.92
N PHE A 81 5.09 4.48 -20.70
CA PHE A 81 4.25 5.46 -20.01
C PHE A 81 5.16 6.49 -19.32
N ALA A 82 5.48 7.55 -20.04
CA ALA A 82 6.48 8.54 -19.61
C ALA A 82 6.03 9.45 -18.47
N ASN A 83 4.73 9.41 -18.11
CA ASN A 83 4.11 10.25 -17.09
C ASN A 83 3.25 9.40 -16.15
N SER A 84 3.87 8.38 -15.58
CA SER A 84 3.23 7.45 -14.65
C SER A 84 3.15 8.01 -13.23
N HIS A 85 2.12 7.59 -12.50
CA HIS A 85 1.83 7.99 -11.13
C HIS A 85 1.45 6.79 -10.26
N SER A 86 2.09 6.65 -9.12
CA SER A 86 1.53 5.89 -8.00
C SER A 86 0.47 6.72 -7.28
N LEU A 87 -0.42 6.04 -6.56
CA LEU A 87 -1.41 6.72 -5.74
C LEU A 87 -0.79 7.17 -4.41
N PHE A 88 -1.28 8.29 -3.90
CA PHE A 88 -0.89 8.79 -2.58
C PHE A 88 -1.94 8.36 -1.52
N PRO A 89 -1.50 7.91 -0.33
CA PRO A 89 -0.13 7.72 0.13
C PRO A 89 0.62 6.63 -0.65
N THR A 90 1.91 6.89 -0.95
CA THR A 90 2.72 6.09 -1.86
C THR A 90 3.31 4.85 -1.15
N PHE A 91 2.44 3.95 -0.70
CA PHE A 91 2.79 2.72 0.01
C PHE A 91 2.44 1.48 -0.78
N THR A 92 3.12 0.38 -0.43
CA THR A 92 3.07 -0.89 -1.14
C THR A 92 1.67 -1.48 -1.16
N THR A 93 1.04 -1.71 0.01
CA THR A 93 -0.29 -2.36 0.07
C THR A 93 -1.37 -1.48 -0.54
N ALA A 94 -1.30 -0.17 -0.28
CA ALA A 94 -2.18 0.82 -0.89
C ALA A 94 -2.16 0.76 -2.42
N ASN A 95 -0.97 0.78 -3.02
CA ASN A 95 -0.85 0.68 -4.47
C ASN A 95 -1.11 -0.75 -4.99
N ALA A 96 -0.87 -1.80 -4.18
CA ALA A 96 -1.27 -3.16 -4.51
C ALA A 96 -2.80 -3.27 -4.65
N SER A 97 -3.56 -2.65 -3.73
CA SER A 97 -5.01 -2.61 -3.80
C SER A 97 -5.52 -1.91 -5.06
N ALA A 98 -4.85 -0.81 -5.45
CA ALA A 98 -5.19 -0.08 -6.68
C ALA A 98 -4.85 -0.86 -7.95
N ILE A 99 -3.71 -1.55 -8.00
CA ILE A 99 -3.31 -2.43 -9.12
C ILE A 99 -4.30 -3.59 -9.26
N ALA A 100 -4.74 -4.17 -8.13
CA ALA A 100 -5.64 -5.30 -8.10
C ALA A 100 -7.07 -4.96 -8.55
N THR A 101 -7.59 -3.78 -8.15
CA THR A 101 -9.02 -3.45 -8.27
C THR A 101 -9.32 -2.36 -9.29
N GLY A 102 -8.31 -1.58 -9.71
CA GLY A 102 -8.51 -0.40 -10.55
C GLY A 102 -9.17 0.77 -9.83
N HIS A 103 -9.23 0.77 -8.51
CA HIS A 103 -9.84 1.83 -7.70
C HIS A 103 -8.81 2.64 -6.92
N TYR A 104 -9.15 3.91 -6.64
CA TYR A 104 -8.38 4.74 -5.71
C TYR A 104 -8.67 4.32 -4.26
N LEU A 105 -7.77 4.70 -3.36
CA LEU A 105 -7.73 4.23 -1.98
C LEU A 105 -8.97 4.58 -1.15
N GLY A 106 -9.70 5.63 -1.52
CA GLY A 106 -10.99 5.95 -0.89
C GLY A 106 -12.07 4.89 -1.10
N ASP A 107 -11.97 4.08 -2.16
CA ASP A 107 -12.88 2.96 -2.39
C ASP A 107 -12.34 1.66 -1.77
N THR A 108 -11.04 1.39 -1.86
CA THR A 108 -10.44 0.16 -1.34
C THR A 108 -10.27 0.18 0.19
N GLY A 109 -10.01 1.35 0.78
CA GLY A 109 -9.75 1.49 2.21
C GLY A 109 -8.39 0.97 2.67
N ASP A 110 -7.53 0.55 1.76
CA ASP A 110 -6.13 0.22 2.01
C ASP A 110 -5.30 1.48 1.82
N TYR A 111 -5.18 2.28 2.89
CA TYR A 111 -4.61 3.62 2.80
C TYR A 111 -3.08 3.63 2.86
N THR A 112 -2.49 2.68 3.62
CA THR A 112 -1.05 2.56 3.87
C THR A 112 -0.71 1.16 4.37
N ASN A 113 0.59 0.85 4.52
CA ASN A 113 1.04 -0.45 5.04
C ASN A 113 0.61 -0.71 6.51
N THR A 114 0.31 0.33 7.29
CA THR A 114 -0.25 0.24 8.63
C THR A 114 -1.48 1.13 8.73
N ILE A 115 -2.64 0.55 9.03
CA ILE A 115 -3.91 1.27 9.17
C ILE A 115 -4.56 0.97 10.53
N TYR A 116 -5.30 1.96 11.06
CA TYR A 116 -6.20 1.71 12.19
C TYR A 116 -7.51 1.12 11.68
N ILE A 117 -7.98 0.04 12.29
CA ILE A 117 -9.13 -0.72 11.81
C ILE A 117 -10.32 -0.74 12.76
N GLY A 118 -10.21 -0.09 13.92
CA GLY A 118 -11.31 0.06 14.88
C GLY A 118 -11.66 -1.17 15.71
N HIS A 119 -10.99 -2.29 15.49
CA HIS A 119 -11.15 -3.54 16.26
C HIS A 119 -9.82 -4.31 16.30
N PRO A 120 -9.62 -5.25 17.25
CA PRO A 120 -8.35 -5.97 17.36
C PRO A 120 -8.18 -6.99 16.24
N ILE A 121 -6.96 -7.13 15.75
CA ILE A 121 -6.49 -8.25 14.93
C ILE A 121 -5.87 -9.30 15.85
N PHE A 122 -6.24 -10.56 15.68
CA PHE A 122 -5.77 -11.66 16.53
C PHE A 122 -4.39 -12.16 16.13
N PHE A 123 -4.01 -12.04 14.88
CA PHE A 123 -2.68 -12.40 14.43
C PHE A 123 -1.73 -11.21 14.58
N SER A 124 -0.61 -11.46 15.21
CA SER A 124 0.49 -10.49 15.24
C SER A 124 1.34 -10.73 14.01
N GLY A 125 1.22 -9.88 13.03
CA GLY A 125 2.04 -9.97 11.84
C GLY A 125 3.51 -9.61 12.06
N ASN A 126 4.18 -9.26 11.00
CA ASN A 126 5.56 -8.81 10.95
C ASN A 126 5.88 -7.73 12.00
N PHE A 127 7.17 -7.53 12.28
CA PHE A 127 7.70 -6.48 13.17
C PHE A 127 7.27 -6.60 14.65
N GLY A 128 6.97 -7.82 15.12
CA GLY A 128 6.68 -8.09 16.52
C GLY A 128 5.32 -7.58 16.99
N ARG A 129 4.41 -7.21 16.09
CA ARG A 129 3.03 -6.87 16.42
C ARG A 129 2.37 -8.04 17.12
N ARG A 130 1.60 -7.76 18.14
CA ARG A 130 1.00 -8.78 19.00
C ARG A 130 -0.50 -8.91 18.75
N PRO A 131 -1.09 -10.08 19.03
CA PRO A 131 -2.54 -10.23 18.99
C PRO A 131 -3.26 -9.14 19.77
N GLY A 132 -4.27 -8.55 19.17
CA GLY A 132 -5.02 -7.44 19.75
C GLY A 132 -4.56 -6.05 19.32
N SER A 133 -3.67 -5.92 18.33
CA SER A 133 -3.35 -4.63 17.73
C SER A 133 -4.54 -4.11 16.91
N TYR A 134 -4.83 -2.81 17.07
CA TYR A 134 -5.82 -2.07 16.27
C TYR A 134 -5.20 -1.36 15.06
N ALA A 135 -3.89 -1.39 14.95
CA ALA A 135 -3.13 -0.82 13.86
C ALA A 135 -2.22 -1.90 13.24
N PRO A 136 -2.79 -2.88 12.51
CA PRO A 136 -2.01 -3.97 11.91
C PRO A 136 -1.15 -3.49 10.77
N TYR A 137 0.01 -4.15 10.61
CA TYR A 137 0.85 -4.05 9.42
C TYR A 137 0.39 -5.06 8.37
N LEU A 138 0.05 -4.59 7.18
CA LEU A 138 -0.67 -5.36 6.17
C LEU A 138 0.22 -6.25 5.27
N GLU A 139 1.54 -6.11 5.32
CA GLU A 139 2.44 -7.01 4.58
C GLU A 139 2.62 -8.35 5.31
N ASN A 140 1.51 -9.01 5.63
CA ASN A 140 1.49 -10.29 6.36
C ASN A 140 0.20 -11.07 6.06
N ASP A 141 0.33 -12.32 5.64
CA ASP A 141 -0.80 -13.14 5.21
C ASP A 141 -1.84 -13.37 6.31
N PRO A 142 -1.46 -13.81 7.54
CA PRO A 142 -2.41 -13.99 8.62
C PRO A 142 -3.18 -12.72 8.98
N VAL A 143 -2.51 -11.57 8.96
CA VAL A 143 -3.14 -10.26 9.21
C VAL A 143 -4.17 -9.94 8.14
N LEU A 144 -3.81 -10.12 6.87
CA LEU A 144 -4.73 -9.89 5.75
C LEU A 144 -5.94 -10.82 5.79
N GLY A 145 -5.73 -12.11 6.10
CA GLY A 145 -6.81 -13.07 6.23
C GLY A 145 -7.78 -12.74 7.37
N ASP A 146 -7.25 -12.34 8.54
CA ASP A 146 -8.08 -11.92 9.68
C ASP A 146 -8.83 -10.63 9.36
N LEU A 147 -8.14 -9.65 8.75
CA LEU A 147 -8.74 -8.39 8.30
C LEU A 147 -9.85 -8.64 7.28
N ASP A 148 -9.62 -9.48 6.28
CA ASP A 148 -10.64 -9.80 5.27
C ASP A 148 -11.88 -10.45 5.91
N GLY A 149 -11.68 -11.39 6.84
CA GLY A 149 -12.76 -12.01 7.61
C GLY A 149 -13.57 -10.99 8.42
N GLN A 150 -12.91 -10.03 9.08
CA GLN A 150 -13.57 -8.99 9.88
C GLN A 150 -14.45 -8.07 9.02
N PHE A 151 -14.06 -7.81 7.78
CA PHE A 151 -14.85 -7.02 6.84
C PHE A 151 -15.77 -7.84 5.92
N GLY A 152 -16.08 -9.09 6.31
CA GLY A 152 -17.05 -9.94 5.65
C GLY A 152 -16.59 -10.58 4.35
N GLY A 153 -15.29 -10.87 4.26
CA GLY A 153 -14.67 -11.61 3.16
C GLY A 153 -14.31 -10.77 1.94
N ASN A 154 -14.26 -9.45 2.10
CA ASN A 154 -13.69 -8.52 1.11
C ASN A 154 -13.44 -7.15 1.76
N TYR A 155 -12.28 -6.98 2.42
CA TYR A 155 -11.95 -5.70 3.05
C TYR A 155 -11.69 -4.59 2.02
N LEU A 156 -11.21 -4.94 0.83
CA LEU A 156 -11.01 -3.98 -0.27
C LEU A 156 -12.31 -3.41 -0.83
N ASN A 157 -13.46 -4.03 -0.50
CA ASN A 157 -14.79 -3.65 -0.98
C ASN A 157 -15.00 -3.78 -2.50
N GLU A 158 -13.96 -3.92 -3.29
CA GLU A 158 -13.95 -4.02 -4.75
C GLU A 158 -13.45 -5.40 -5.21
N GLU A 159 -13.87 -5.85 -6.39
CA GLU A 159 -13.40 -7.11 -6.97
C GLU A 159 -12.02 -6.91 -7.60
N THR A 160 -11.11 -7.87 -7.36
CA THR A 160 -9.77 -7.82 -7.97
C THR A 160 -9.77 -8.45 -9.37
N LEU A 161 -8.81 -8.05 -10.21
CA LEU A 161 -8.63 -8.61 -11.55
C LEU A 161 -8.47 -10.14 -11.51
N LEU A 162 -7.68 -10.66 -10.55
CA LEU A 162 -7.44 -12.10 -10.46
C LEU A 162 -8.68 -12.84 -9.96
N SER A 163 -9.46 -12.26 -9.05
CA SER A 163 -10.75 -12.83 -8.64
C SER A 163 -11.71 -12.95 -9.82
N ALA A 164 -11.86 -11.88 -10.62
CA ALA A 164 -12.70 -11.88 -11.81
C ALA A 164 -12.19 -12.88 -12.87
N ALA A 165 -10.88 -12.93 -13.12
CA ALA A 165 -10.27 -13.87 -14.06
C ALA A 165 -10.48 -15.33 -13.63
N ARG A 166 -10.29 -15.63 -12.34
CA ARG A 166 -10.57 -16.95 -11.77
C ARG A 166 -12.03 -17.34 -11.90
N GLY A 167 -12.94 -16.38 -11.63
CA GLY A 167 -14.39 -16.57 -11.81
C GLY A 167 -14.78 -16.90 -13.25
N ASP A 168 -14.05 -16.39 -14.24
CA ASP A 168 -14.24 -16.65 -15.67
C ASP A 168 -13.41 -17.84 -16.21
N GLY A 169 -12.80 -18.63 -15.32
CA GLY A 169 -12.12 -19.89 -15.65
C GLY A 169 -10.67 -19.79 -16.06
N TYR A 170 -10.04 -18.63 -15.90
CA TYR A 170 -8.60 -18.46 -16.09
C TYR A 170 -7.80 -19.20 -15.02
N ASN A 171 -6.59 -19.63 -15.35
CA ASN A 171 -5.60 -19.94 -14.33
C ASN A 171 -5.11 -18.64 -13.69
N THR A 172 -4.95 -18.62 -12.38
CA THR A 172 -4.48 -17.43 -11.67
C THR A 172 -3.33 -17.76 -10.74
N ALA A 173 -2.32 -16.88 -10.69
CA ALA A 173 -1.19 -17.01 -9.77
C ALA A 173 -0.63 -15.65 -9.37
N VAL A 174 -0.07 -15.59 -8.17
CA VAL A 174 0.79 -14.50 -7.71
C VAL A 174 2.07 -15.09 -7.13
N VAL A 175 3.21 -14.52 -7.51
CA VAL A 175 4.52 -14.94 -7.02
C VAL A 175 5.31 -13.72 -6.59
N GLY A 176 5.78 -13.66 -5.33
CA GLY A 176 6.67 -12.58 -4.89
C GLY A 176 6.49 -12.13 -3.44
N LYS A 177 6.47 -10.83 -3.20
CA LYS A 177 6.44 -10.20 -1.87
C LYS A 177 5.12 -10.50 -1.14
N ALA A 178 5.20 -11.03 0.10
CA ALA A 178 4.03 -11.19 0.98
C ALA A 178 3.33 -9.86 1.24
N GLY A 179 2.04 -9.91 1.52
CA GLY A 179 1.16 -8.76 1.61
C GLY A 179 0.63 -8.36 0.23
N PRO A 180 1.37 -7.62 -0.60
CA PRO A 180 0.88 -7.21 -1.92
C PRO A 180 0.57 -8.39 -2.85
N ALA A 181 1.22 -9.55 -2.70
CA ALA A 181 0.86 -10.76 -3.42
C ALA A 181 -0.52 -11.28 -3.01
N ALA A 182 -0.76 -11.41 -1.72
CA ALA A 182 -2.03 -11.88 -1.16
C ALA A 182 -3.21 -10.94 -1.49
N ILE A 183 -2.98 -9.62 -1.52
CA ILE A 183 -3.97 -8.60 -1.89
C ILE A 183 -4.54 -8.82 -3.30
N GLN A 184 -3.79 -9.41 -4.24
CA GLN A 184 -4.26 -9.60 -5.61
C GLN A 184 -5.48 -10.54 -5.73
N ASP A 185 -5.69 -11.45 -4.77
CA ASP A 185 -6.92 -12.25 -4.66
C ASP A 185 -7.27 -12.48 -3.18
N VAL A 186 -7.40 -11.40 -2.44
CA VAL A 186 -7.55 -11.37 -0.98
C VAL A 186 -8.75 -12.19 -0.48
N THR A 187 -9.81 -12.28 -1.27
CA THR A 187 -11.01 -13.06 -0.92
C THR A 187 -10.76 -14.57 -0.78
N GLN A 188 -9.57 -15.04 -1.17
CA GLN A 188 -9.14 -16.43 -0.97
C GLN A 188 -8.51 -16.68 0.42
N LEU A 189 -8.28 -15.63 1.21
CA LEU A 189 -7.49 -15.68 2.45
C LEU A 189 -8.30 -15.95 3.71
N ASN A 190 -9.62 -16.05 3.65
CA ASN A 190 -10.47 -16.24 4.84
C ASN A 190 -10.06 -17.51 5.62
N PRO A 191 -9.47 -17.37 6.82
CA PRO A 191 -9.03 -18.53 7.58
C PRO A 191 -10.24 -19.28 8.16
N VAL A 192 -10.23 -20.60 8.02
CA VAL A 192 -11.20 -21.50 8.67
C VAL A 192 -10.50 -22.13 9.87
N ASN A 193 -11.02 -21.88 11.07
CA ASN A 193 -10.42 -22.35 12.35
C ASN A 193 -8.94 -21.92 12.52
N GLY A 194 -8.61 -20.69 12.13
CA GLY A 194 -7.27 -20.12 12.26
C GLY A 194 -6.23 -20.67 11.27
N LYS A 195 -6.68 -21.35 10.21
CA LYS A 195 -5.81 -21.84 9.14
C LYS A 195 -6.37 -21.47 7.79
N PHE A 196 -5.49 -21.11 6.86
CA PHE A 196 -5.90 -20.91 5.48
C PHE A 196 -6.34 -22.21 4.81
N ALA A 197 -7.40 -22.14 4.03
CA ALA A 197 -7.69 -23.15 3.03
C ALA A 197 -6.67 -23.01 1.86
N ILE A 198 -6.51 -24.09 1.09
CA ILE A 198 -5.72 -24.01 -0.15
C ILE A 198 -6.48 -23.11 -1.14
N PRO A 199 -5.94 -21.96 -1.56
CA PRO A 199 -6.62 -21.08 -2.49
C PRO A 199 -6.66 -21.65 -3.91
N GLN A 200 -7.61 -21.21 -4.72
CA GLN A 200 -7.65 -21.56 -6.15
C GLN A 200 -6.60 -20.78 -6.95
N THR A 201 -6.35 -19.53 -6.60
CA THR A 201 -5.21 -18.76 -7.09
C THR A 201 -3.94 -19.30 -6.44
N VAL A 202 -2.94 -19.66 -7.24
CA VAL A 202 -1.63 -20.07 -6.68
C VAL A 202 -0.95 -18.84 -6.11
N ILE A 203 -0.63 -18.87 -4.80
CA ILE A 203 0.12 -17.79 -4.13
C ILE A 203 1.42 -18.38 -3.60
N ILE A 204 2.55 -17.82 -4.05
CA ILE A 204 3.91 -18.16 -3.60
C ILE A 204 4.59 -16.87 -3.19
N ASP A 205 4.86 -16.68 -1.91
CA ASP A 205 5.42 -15.46 -1.37
C ASP A 205 6.46 -15.71 -0.26
N ASP A 206 6.86 -14.65 0.45
CA ASP A 206 7.88 -14.75 1.51
C ASP A 206 7.44 -15.69 2.66
N GLU A 207 6.15 -15.85 2.91
CA GLU A 207 5.59 -16.63 4.00
C GLU A 207 5.27 -18.08 3.59
N THR A 208 5.34 -18.40 2.30
CA THR A 208 5.08 -19.74 1.76
C THR A 208 5.98 -20.79 2.41
N GLY A 209 5.35 -21.84 2.95
CA GLY A 209 6.03 -22.95 3.64
C GLY A 209 6.30 -22.69 5.12
N THR A 210 5.94 -21.53 5.64
CA THR A 210 5.90 -21.26 7.10
C THR A 210 4.61 -21.82 7.73
N ALA A 211 4.54 -21.81 9.06
CA ALA A 211 3.36 -22.29 9.79
C ALA A 211 2.10 -21.44 9.55
N ASP A 212 2.31 -20.14 9.30
CA ASP A 212 1.29 -19.11 9.17
C ASP A 212 1.07 -18.66 7.72
N GLY A 213 1.85 -19.18 6.76
CA GLY A 213 1.74 -18.84 5.35
C GLY A 213 0.60 -19.54 4.64
N ILE A 214 0.26 -19.03 3.47
CA ILE A 214 -0.79 -19.59 2.59
C ILE A 214 -0.34 -20.95 2.05
N PRO A 215 -1.16 -22.02 2.21
CA PRO A 215 -0.75 -23.36 1.83
C PRO A 215 -0.77 -23.56 0.31
N LEU A 216 0.25 -24.25 -0.20
CA LEU A 216 0.31 -24.69 -1.59
C LEU A 216 -0.59 -25.92 -1.83
N SER A 217 -1.16 -26.03 -3.02
CA SER A 217 -1.80 -27.25 -3.44
C SER A 217 -0.79 -28.40 -3.59
N PRO A 218 -1.22 -29.68 -3.42
CA PRO A 218 -0.35 -30.83 -3.65
C PRO A 218 0.26 -30.85 -5.06
N GLU A 219 -0.45 -30.35 -6.06
CA GLU A 219 0.00 -30.25 -7.43
C GLU A 219 1.18 -29.25 -7.56
N VAL A 220 1.04 -28.05 -7.00
CA VAL A 220 2.09 -27.03 -7.02
C VAL A 220 3.31 -27.49 -6.22
N SER A 221 3.10 -28.07 -5.04
CA SER A 221 4.20 -28.63 -4.22
C SER A 221 4.98 -29.71 -4.94
N THR A 222 4.27 -30.63 -5.62
CA THR A 222 4.91 -31.68 -6.45
C THR A 222 5.68 -31.10 -7.61
N ALA A 223 5.14 -30.08 -8.27
CA ALA A 223 5.78 -29.44 -9.40
C ALA A 223 7.06 -28.67 -8.98
N LEU A 224 7.05 -27.99 -7.82
CA LEU A 224 8.23 -27.34 -7.25
C LEU A 224 9.34 -28.37 -7.00
N VAL A 225 9.04 -29.47 -6.29
CA VAL A 225 9.99 -30.54 -6.03
C VAL A 225 10.55 -31.15 -7.31
N SER A 226 9.67 -31.39 -8.29
CA SER A 226 10.08 -31.94 -9.59
C SER A 226 10.98 -31.00 -10.38
N ALA A 227 10.84 -29.69 -10.18
CA ALA A 227 11.71 -28.66 -10.72
C ALA A 227 12.99 -28.47 -9.89
N GLY A 228 13.18 -29.21 -8.79
CA GLY A 228 14.32 -29.07 -7.88
C GLY A 228 14.28 -27.82 -7.02
N LEU A 229 13.07 -27.29 -6.78
CA LEU A 229 12.86 -26.11 -5.93
C LEU A 229 12.27 -26.53 -4.58
N PRO A 230 12.60 -25.84 -3.47
CA PRO A 230 11.99 -26.07 -2.19
C PRO A 230 10.50 -25.65 -2.21
N THR A 231 9.70 -26.28 -1.35
CA THR A 231 8.29 -25.91 -1.13
C THR A 231 8.12 -24.76 -0.13
N ALA A 232 9.20 -24.35 0.51
CA ALA A 232 9.26 -23.18 1.36
C ALA A 232 10.15 -22.12 0.70
N THR A 233 9.71 -20.89 0.72
CA THR A 233 10.47 -19.75 0.18
C THR A 233 11.76 -19.53 0.98
N PRO A 234 12.92 -19.36 0.31
CA PRO A 234 14.16 -18.99 1.00
C PRO A 234 14.02 -17.65 1.72
N ILE A 235 14.58 -17.56 2.91
CA ILE A 235 14.60 -16.31 3.68
C ILE A 235 15.52 -15.27 3.04
N ARG A 236 15.26 -14.00 3.33
CA ARG A 236 16.15 -12.89 2.97
C ARG A 236 17.41 -12.94 3.83
N ASP A 237 18.54 -12.69 3.20
CA ASP A 237 19.86 -12.66 3.86
C ASP A 237 20.42 -11.24 4.06
N GLN A 238 19.61 -10.23 3.84
CA GLN A 238 20.00 -8.82 3.87
C GLN A 238 19.90 -8.25 5.30
N PRO A 239 21.01 -7.83 5.93
CA PRO A 239 20.96 -7.15 7.22
C PRO A 239 20.34 -5.75 7.07
N THR A 240 19.53 -5.33 8.04
CA THR A 240 18.92 -4.00 8.08
C THR A 240 19.88 -2.89 8.49
N GLY A 241 20.93 -3.23 9.25
CA GLY A 241 21.85 -2.26 9.84
C GLY A 241 21.23 -1.47 11.01
N ASN A 242 21.98 -0.50 11.49
CA ASN A 242 21.55 0.51 12.48
C ASN A 242 22.42 1.78 12.33
N ASN A 243 22.24 2.76 13.21
CA ASN A 243 22.98 4.03 13.15
C ASN A 243 24.51 3.90 13.31
N MET A 244 25.01 2.72 13.66
CA MET A 244 26.45 2.42 13.83
C MET A 244 26.95 1.35 12.86
N ILE A 245 26.08 0.48 12.38
CA ILE A 245 26.40 -0.68 11.54
C ILE A 245 25.71 -0.49 10.19
N PRO A 246 26.46 -0.45 9.07
CA PRO A 246 25.87 -0.40 7.74
C PRO A 246 24.88 -1.55 7.52
N GLY A 247 23.85 -1.29 6.70
CA GLY A 247 22.93 -2.30 6.23
C GLY A 247 23.56 -3.23 5.20
N THR A 248 22.72 -3.77 4.33
CA THR A 248 23.20 -4.68 3.26
C THR A 248 24.11 -3.97 2.25
N LEU A 249 25.05 -4.74 1.69
CA LEU A 249 25.89 -4.33 0.55
C LEU A 249 25.63 -5.19 -0.70
N HIS A 250 24.56 -5.99 -0.70
CA HIS A 250 24.18 -6.86 -1.81
C HIS A 250 22.64 -6.88 -2.00
N ALA A 251 22.20 -7.29 -3.18
CA ALA A 251 20.78 -7.47 -3.52
C ALA A 251 20.21 -8.75 -2.88
N ASN A 252 18.89 -8.83 -2.78
CA ASN A 252 18.13 -10.02 -2.34
C ASN A 252 18.11 -11.10 -3.44
N SER A 253 19.28 -11.61 -3.85
CA SER A 253 19.39 -12.43 -5.04
C SER A 253 18.84 -13.84 -4.89
N VAL A 254 19.00 -14.48 -3.73
CA VAL A 254 18.61 -15.89 -3.51
C VAL A 254 17.09 -16.03 -3.52
N GLN A 255 16.40 -15.24 -2.71
CA GLN A 255 14.93 -15.29 -2.65
C GLN A 255 14.29 -14.85 -3.97
N GLN A 256 14.80 -13.79 -4.60
CA GLN A 256 14.25 -13.31 -5.86
C GLN A 256 14.49 -14.27 -7.03
N ALA A 257 15.62 -14.97 -7.06
CA ALA A 257 15.86 -16.04 -8.02
C ALA A 257 14.88 -17.22 -7.83
N TYR A 258 14.57 -17.58 -6.59
CA TYR A 258 13.55 -18.58 -6.30
C TYR A 258 12.18 -18.20 -6.88
N PHE A 259 11.73 -16.96 -6.71
CA PHE A 259 10.47 -16.50 -7.29
C PHE A 259 10.47 -16.52 -8.82
N ALA A 260 11.58 -16.11 -9.45
CA ALA A 260 11.72 -16.18 -10.89
C ALA A 260 11.73 -17.64 -11.41
N ASP A 261 12.40 -18.54 -10.68
CA ASP A 261 12.41 -19.98 -10.99
C ASP A 261 11.04 -20.62 -10.79
N ALA A 262 10.34 -20.33 -9.68
CA ALA A 262 8.97 -20.81 -9.44
C ALA A 262 8.03 -20.35 -10.58
N THR A 263 8.15 -19.09 -11.00
CA THR A 263 7.36 -18.56 -12.12
C THR A 263 7.64 -19.27 -13.42
N THR A 264 8.93 -19.40 -13.82
CA THR A 264 9.32 -19.84 -15.17
C THR A 264 9.43 -21.35 -15.31
N ARG A 265 9.77 -22.07 -14.24
CA ARG A 265 9.97 -23.53 -14.28
C ARG A 265 8.77 -24.32 -13.74
N VAL A 266 7.84 -23.65 -13.05
CA VAL A 266 6.68 -24.31 -12.45
C VAL A 266 5.38 -23.69 -12.95
N ILE A 267 5.09 -22.44 -12.65
CA ILE A 267 3.77 -21.83 -12.88
C ILE A 267 3.44 -21.72 -14.36
N LEU A 268 4.29 -21.07 -15.17
CA LEU A 268 4.05 -20.90 -16.61
C LEU A 268 3.93 -22.26 -17.33
N PRO A 269 4.80 -23.28 -17.08
CA PRO A 269 4.63 -24.61 -17.66
C PRO A 269 3.33 -25.32 -17.23
N MET A 270 2.90 -25.18 -15.97
CA MET A 270 1.63 -25.74 -15.48
C MET A 270 0.44 -25.08 -16.19
N PHE A 271 0.44 -23.76 -16.32
CA PHE A 271 -0.63 -23.04 -17.01
C PHE A 271 -0.70 -23.40 -18.49
N LYS A 272 0.43 -23.46 -19.17
CA LYS A 272 0.49 -23.93 -20.55
C LYS A 272 -0.07 -25.35 -20.69
N LYS A 273 0.34 -26.28 -19.84
CA LYS A 273 -0.13 -27.68 -19.87
C LYS A 273 -1.65 -27.78 -19.66
N SER A 274 -2.25 -26.87 -18.89
CA SER A 274 -3.70 -26.86 -18.66
C SER A 274 -4.53 -26.51 -19.90
N GLY A 275 -3.93 -25.85 -20.88
CA GLY A 275 -4.59 -25.36 -22.09
C GLY A 275 -5.59 -24.21 -21.83
N ARG A 276 -5.68 -23.69 -20.62
CA ARG A 276 -6.53 -22.54 -20.27
C ARG A 276 -5.72 -21.25 -20.27
N PRO A 277 -6.35 -20.12 -20.62
CA PRO A 277 -5.70 -18.82 -20.50
C PRO A 277 -5.39 -18.51 -19.04
N PHE A 278 -4.48 -17.55 -18.82
CA PHE A 278 -4.07 -17.18 -17.47
C PHE A 278 -3.92 -15.68 -17.28
N ALA A 279 -4.14 -15.26 -16.03
CA ALA A 279 -3.77 -13.96 -15.51
C ALA A 279 -2.88 -14.18 -14.28
N MET A 280 -1.68 -13.62 -14.29
CA MET A 280 -0.77 -13.76 -13.16
C MET A 280 -0.01 -12.47 -12.86
N LEU A 281 0.46 -12.38 -11.62
CA LEU A 281 1.29 -11.27 -11.18
C LEU A 281 2.60 -11.79 -10.58
N TYR A 282 3.71 -11.15 -10.92
CA TYR A 282 5.01 -11.32 -10.30
C TYR A 282 5.38 -10.02 -9.55
N TRP A 283 5.56 -10.11 -8.24
CA TRP A 283 5.92 -8.95 -7.40
C TRP A 283 7.37 -9.08 -6.93
N SER A 284 8.27 -8.35 -7.56
CA SER A 284 9.66 -8.30 -7.14
C SER A 284 9.82 -7.44 -5.89
N ARG A 285 10.45 -7.97 -4.85
CA ARG A 285 10.79 -7.20 -3.66
C ARG A 285 11.92 -6.19 -3.90
N ASP A 286 12.77 -6.43 -4.91
CA ASP A 286 13.78 -5.48 -5.37
C ASP A 286 13.20 -4.58 -6.49
N PRO A 287 13.64 -3.30 -6.54
CA PRO A 287 14.72 -2.69 -5.78
C PRO A 287 14.36 -2.17 -4.37
N ASP A 288 13.09 -2.16 -3.95
CA ASP A 288 12.60 -1.61 -2.69
C ASP A 288 13.38 -2.14 -1.47
N GLY A 289 13.36 -3.45 -1.25
CA GLY A 289 13.97 -4.07 -0.09
C GLY A 289 15.47 -3.81 0.02
N THR A 290 16.16 -3.75 -1.11
CA THR A 290 17.59 -3.39 -1.13
C THR A 290 17.78 -1.90 -0.88
N GLN A 291 16.93 -1.01 -1.39
CA GLN A 291 17.00 0.43 -1.13
C GLN A 291 16.71 0.78 0.33
N HIS A 292 15.77 0.09 0.96
CA HIS A 292 15.49 0.25 2.39
C HIS A 292 16.70 -0.05 3.26
N PHE A 293 17.44 -1.10 2.95
CA PHE A 293 18.49 -1.62 3.82
C PHE A 293 19.90 -1.35 3.35
N GLN A 294 20.10 -0.57 2.27
CA GLN A 294 21.43 -0.31 1.73
C GLN A 294 22.38 0.34 2.74
N GLY A 295 23.61 -0.12 2.77
CA GLY A 295 24.67 0.33 3.67
C GLY A 295 25.63 1.35 3.06
N ASP A 296 25.40 1.80 1.83
CA ASP A 296 26.33 2.70 1.11
C ASP A 296 26.39 4.11 1.72
N SER A 297 25.37 4.49 2.48
CA SER A 297 25.17 5.87 2.95
C SER A 297 24.87 6.00 4.43
N LEU A 298 25.50 5.18 5.26
CA LEU A 298 25.34 5.28 6.72
C LEU A 298 25.57 6.72 7.20
N ASN A 299 24.53 7.33 7.80
CA ASN A 299 24.50 8.68 8.33
C ASN A 299 24.82 9.78 7.30
N ARG A 300 24.58 9.54 6.00
CA ARG A 300 24.80 10.52 4.92
C ARG A 300 23.70 10.46 3.87
N LEU A 301 23.35 11.61 3.32
CA LEU A 301 22.32 11.70 2.27
C LEU A 301 22.84 11.31 0.86
N VAL A 302 24.16 11.28 0.67
CA VAL A 302 24.80 11.00 -0.62
C VAL A 302 25.81 9.88 -0.45
N PRO A 303 25.77 8.82 -1.29
CA PRO A 303 24.95 8.63 -2.48
C PRO A 303 23.46 8.31 -2.18
N GLY A 304 23.06 8.06 -0.94
CA GLY A 304 21.70 7.64 -0.61
C GLY A 304 21.31 6.38 -1.37
N ILE A 305 20.10 6.36 -1.89
CA ILE A 305 19.58 5.26 -2.70
C ILE A 305 20.13 5.22 -4.14
N ASN A 306 21.17 5.99 -4.46
CA ASN A 306 21.84 5.96 -5.76
C ASN A 306 23.20 5.22 -5.72
N GLY A 307 23.51 4.60 -4.58
CA GLY A 307 24.75 3.86 -4.36
C GLY A 307 24.83 2.53 -5.11
N PRO A 308 26.00 1.86 -5.04
CA PRO A 308 26.23 0.58 -5.71
C PRO A 308 25.24 -0.51 -5.30
N THR A 309 24.85 -0.56 -4.03
CA THR A 309 23.93 -1.58 -3.50
C THR A 309 22.52 -1.46 -4.10
N SER A 310 21.98 -0.23 -4.15
CA SER A 310 20.68 0.01 -4.80
C SER A 310 20.69 -0.31 -6.29
N LYS A 311 21.82 -0.05 -6.97
CA LYS A 311 22.01 -0.46 -8.37
C LYS A 311 22.08 -1.97 -8.54
N ALA A 312 22.69 -2.68 -7.58
CA ALA A 312 22.67 -4.14 -7.57
C ALA A 312 21.25 -4.70 -7.42
N GLY A 313 20.41 -4.09 -6.55
CA GLY A 313 18.98 -4.42 -6.44
C GLY A 313 18.23 -4.23 -7.75
N LEU A 314 18.43 -3.09 -8.41
CA LEU A 314 17.84 -2.82 -9.73
C LEU A 314 18.26 -3.85 -10.78
N LYS A 315 19.56 -4.19 -10.82
CA LYS A 315 20.09 -5.19 -11.76
C LYS A 315 19.54 -6.58 -11.47
N ASN A 316 19.40 -6.95 -10.19
CA ASN A 316 18.78 -8.21 -9.79
C ASN A 316 17.33 -8.30 -10.28
N ALA A 317 16.55 -7.26 -10.07
CA ALA A 317 15.17 -7.16 -10.57
C ALA A 317 15.09 -7.29 -12.10
N ASP A 318 15.99 -6.63 -12.84
CA ASP A 318 16.07 -6.73 -14.31
C ASP A 318 16.44 -8.14 -14.80
N ASN A 319 17.35 -8.83 -14.10
CA ASN A 319 17.72 -10.21 -14.43
C ASN A 319 16.53 -11.17 -14.26
N ASN A 320 15.72 -10.99 -13.22
CA ASN A 320 14.51 -11.78 -12.99
C ASN A 320 13.45 -11.51 -14.06
N LEU A 321 13.27 -10.23 -14.44
CA LEU A 321 12.42 -9.89 -15.59
C LEU A 321 12.91 -10.55 -16.87
N LYS A 322 14.23 -10.52 -17.11
CA LYS A 322 14.82 -11.18 -18.30
C LYS A 322 14.48 -12.65 -18.34
N GLN A 323 14.60 -13.35 -17.23
CA GLN A 323 14.26 -14.77 -17.14
C GLN A 323 12.78 -15.04 -17.48
N ILE A 324 11.86 -14.24 -16.91
CA ILE A 324 10.42 -14.36 -17.21
C ILE A 324 10.14 -14.03 -18.67
N TRP A 325 10.73 -12.95 -19.18
CA TRP A 325 10.57 -12.53 -20.57
C TRP A 325 11.11 -13.57 -21.56
N ASP A 326 12.31 -14.10 -21.31
CA ASP A 326 12.92 -15.15 -22.15
C ASP A 326 12.08 -16.44 -22.14
N CYS A 327 11.49 -16.80 -21.00
CA CYS A 327 10.57 -17.94 -20.90
C CYS A 327 9.32 -17.74 -21.77
N ILE A 328 8.72 -16.55 -21.75
CA ILE A 328 7.54 -16.24 -22.58
C ILE A 328 7.93 -16.21 -24.05
N GLN A 329 9.03 -15.56 -24.41
CA GLN A 329 9.47 -15.42 -25.82
C GLN A 329 10.02 -16.70 -26.40
N GLY A 330 10.58 -17.60 -25.59
CA GLY A 330 11.08 -18.91 -26.00
C GLY A 330 9.99 -19.90 -26.38
N ASP A 331 8.74 -19.61 -26.08
CA ASP A 331 7.59 -20.43 -26.45
C ASP A 331 6.69 -19.68 -27.46
N PRO A 332 6.54 -20.17 -28.70
CA PRO A 332 5.80 -19.47 -29.74
C PRO A 332 4.32 -19.20 -29.39
N GLU A 333 3.68 -20.10 -28.62
CA GLU A 333 2.29 -19.93 -28.20
C GLU A 333 2.16 -18.83 -27.11
N LEU A 334 3.03 -18.87 -26.11
CA LEU A 334 3.08 -17.82 -25.09
C LEU A 334 3.45 -16.48 -25.71
N ALA A 335 4.46 -16.42 -26.56
CA ALA A 335 4.88 -15.17 -27.22
C ALA A 335 3.76 -14.52 -28.06
N ALA A 336 2.94 -15.36 -28.74
CA ALA A 336 1.84 -14.86 -29.58
C ALA A 336 0.61 -14.38 -28.79
N ASN A 337 0.42 -14.88 -27.54
CA ASN A 337 -0.83 -14.69 -26.82
C ASN A 337 -0.67 -14.01 -25.45
N THR A 338 0.55 -13.62 -25.05
CA THR A 338 0.79 -13.05 -23.71
C THR A 338 1.14 -11.57 -23.77
N ASP A 339 0.37 -10.77 -23.07
CA ASP A 339 0.69 -9.38 -22.78
C ASP A 339 1.44 -9.29 -21.45
N VAL A 340 2.51 -8.51 -21.44
CA VAL A 340 3.31 -8.22 -20.23
C VAL A 340 3.14 -6.75 -19.88
N PHE A 341 2.59 -6.49 -18.71
CA PHE A 341 2.44 -5.15 -18.14
C PHE A 341 3.41 -4.97 -16.97
N ILE A 342 4.29 -4.00 -17.06
CA ILE A 342 5.31 -3.75 -16.05
C ILE A 342 4.99 -2.44 -15.35
N THR A 343 5.01 -2.46 -14.02
CA THR A 343 4.84 -1.25 -13.21
C THR A 343 5.75 -1.29 -11.99
N ALA A 344 5.77 -0.17 -11.26
CA ALA A 344 6.15 -0.12 -9.86
C ALA A 344 4.94 0.39 -9.06
N ASP A 345 4.85 -0.03 -7.83
CA ASP A 345 3.82 0.45 -6.91
C ASP A 345 4.04 1.92 -6.51
N HIS A 346 5.31 2.31 -6.24
CA HIS A 346 5.71 3.69 -5.95
C HIS A 346 7.14 4.00 -6.41
N GLY A 347 7.50 5.28 -6.33
CA GLY A 347 8.88 5.72 -6.40
C GLY A 347 9.57 5.66 -5.02
N PHE A 348 10.76 6.30 -4.88
CA PHE A 348 11.59 6.16 -3.68
C PHE A 348 12.41 7.42 -3.41
N ALA A 349 12.79 7.66 -2.13
CA ALA A 349 13.65 8.76 -1.72
C ALA A 349 14.62 8.34 -0.62
N THR A 350 15.69 9.09 -0.42
CA THR A 350 16.63 8.88 0.69
C THR A 350 16.03 9.40 2.00
N ILE A 351 16.23 8.70 3.10
CA ILE A 351 15.77 9.10 4.43
C ILE A 351 16.62 10.23 4.99
N SER A 352 15.97 11.30 5.47
CA SER A 352 16.53 12.20 6.47
C SER A 352 15.85 11.98 7.81
N LYS A 353 16.65 11.78 8.85
CA LYS A 353 16.23 11.81 10.26
C LYS A 353 16.48 13.17 10.90
N HIS A 354 16.98 14.11 10.14
CA HIS A 354 17.13 15.49 10.56
C HIS A 354 16.22 16.36 9.69
N ASP A 355 15.45 17.24 10.30
CA ASP A 355 14.78 18.30 9.58
C ASP A 355 15.79 19.40 9.25
N ILE A 356 16.75 19.05 8.43
CA ILE A 356 17.73 19.96 7.85
C ILE A 356 17.40 20.02 6.38
N ASP A 357 16.79 21.12 5.97
CA ASP A 357 16.81 21.50 4.58
C ASP A 357 18.19 22.11 4.23
N THR A 358 18.37 22.49 2.98
CA THR A 358 19.60 23.17 2.52
C THR A 358 19.87 24.50 3.23
N ALA A 359 18.94 25.01 4.05
CA ALA A 359 19.06 26.22 4.84
C ALA A 359 19.52 25.97 6.30
N GLY A 360 19.65 24.71 6.74
CA GLY A 360 20.19 24.36 8.05
C GLY A 360 19.27 24.69 9.23
N HIS A 361 17.96 24.53 9.07
CA HIS A 361 17.00 24.79 10.14
C HIS A 361 17.14 23.79 11.29
N VAL A 362 16.91 24.26 12.52
CA VAL A 362 16.82 23.43 13.71
C VAL A 362 15.37 22.97 13.86
N THR A 363 15.18 21.67 14.05
CA THR A 363 13.84 21.07 14.15
C THR A 363 12.97 21.68 15.25
N THR A 364 11.67 21.83 14.97
CA THR A 364 10.64 22.23 15.94
C THR A 364 10.20 21.05 16.81
N SER A 365 10.47 19.81 16.39
CA SER A 365 10.03 18.60 17.09
C SER A 365 10.49 18.54 18.55
N TYR A 366 9.56 18.25 19.45
CA TYR A 366 9.87 17.96 20.86
C TYR A 366 10.65 16.65 20.98
N ALA A 367 10.25 15.62 20.22
CA ALA A 367 10.90 14.31 20.19
C ALA A 367 12.38 14.38 19.81
N ALA A 368 12.79 15.34 18.98
CA ALA A 368 14.16 15.50 18.52
C ALA A 368 15.09 16.22 19.52
N LYS A 369 14.58 16.62 20.68
CA LYS A 369 15.35 17.34 21.73
C LYS A 369 15.85 16.43 22.84
N TRP A 370 15.89 15.14 22.63
CA TRP A 370 16.24 14.18 23.68
C TRP A 370 17.67 14.26 24.15
N ILE A 371 17.79 14.06 25.46
CA ILE A 371 19.06 13.83 26.14
C ILE A 371 19.10 12.36 26.48
N TYR A 372 20.06 11.61 25.95
CA TYR A 372 20.31 10.24 26.39
C TYR A 372 21.70 10.11 27.00
N LYS A 373 21.88 9.13 27.88
CA LYS A 373 23.20 8.77 28.39
C LYS A 373 23.73 7.56 27.63
N ASP A 374 24.94 7.67 27.11
CA ASP A 374 25.63 6.53 26.52
C ASP A 374 25.94 5.43 27.57
N ALA A 375 26.48 4.29 27.12
CA ALA A 375 26.83 3.19 27.98
C ALA A 375 27.89 3.56 29.05
N GLN A 376 28.59 4.67 28.89
CA GLN A 376 29.57 5.21 29.83
C GLN A 376 28.97 6.30 30.75
N GLY A 377 27.66 6.55 30.64
CA GLY A 377 26.96 7.59 31.43
C GLY A 377 27.18 9.02 30.96
N ARG A 378 27.78 9.22 29.77
CA ARG A 378 27.98 10.54 29.18
C ARG A 378 26.66 11.00 28.59
N GLN A 379 26.29 12.24 28.88
CA GLN A 379 25.07 12.84 28.35
C GLN A 379 25.31 13.26 26.92
N GLU A 380 24.59 12.65 25.98
CA GLU A 380 24.55 13.08 24.59
C GLU A 380 23.20 13.76 24.32
N VAL A 381 23.27 14.97 23.73
CA VAL A 381 22.09 15.70 23.26
C VAL A 381 21.99 15.46 21.78
N ASN A 382 21.04 14.61 21.39
CA ASN A 382 20.77 14.37 19.98
C ASN A 382 19.81 15.43 19.43
N THR A 383 20.28 16.67 19.38
CA THR A 383 19.48 17.79 18.90
C THR A 383 19.24 17.66 17.40
N GLY A 384 17.97 17.51 17.03
CA GLY A 384 17.52 17.50 15.65
C GLY A 384 17.33 16.11 15.02
N PHE A 385 17.68 15.01 15.71
CA PHE A 385 17.41 13.67 15.20
C PHE A 385 15.98 13.22 15.55
N LEU A 386 15.17 12.96 14.53
CA LEU A 386 13.79 12.50 14.67
C LEU A 386 13.77 10.98 14.93
N PRO A 387 13.38 10.52 16.15
CA PRO A 387 13.24 9.10 16.43
C PRO A 387 12.02 8.51 15.72
N GLN A 388 11.91 7.18 15.70
CA GLN A 388 10.64 6.54 15.31
C GLN A 388 9.52 6.92 16.27
N GLY A 389 8.32 7.17 15.74
CA GLY A 389 7.18 7.65 16.53
C GLY A 389 7.28 9.13 16.95
N PHE A 390 8.15 9.92 16.28
CA PHE A 390 8.31 11.33 16.64
C PHE A 390 6.98 12.10 16.54
N LEU A 391 6.14 11.78 15.54
CA LEU A 391 4.85 12.44 15.39
C LEU A 391 3.92 12.14 16.58
N ALA A 392 3.84 10.89 17.00
CA ALA A 392 3.02 10.49 18.15
C ALA A 392 3.50 11.15 19.45
N ILE A 393 4.81 11.22 19.66
CA ILE A 393 5.44 11.90 20.80
C ILE A 393 5.12 13.40 20.80
N ASP A 394 5.32 14.06 19.67
CA ASP A 394 5.09 15.50 19.51
C ASP A 394 3.62 15.85 19.74
N LEU A 395 2.69 15.05 19.23
CA LEU A 395 1.26 15.24 19.43
C LEU A 395 0.84 14.99 20.88
N ALA A 396 1.34 13.93 21.52
CA ALA A 396 1.05 13.65 22.93
C ALA A 396 1.52 14.80 23.83
N HIS A 397 2.72 15.34 23.58
CA HIS A 397 3.26 16.49 24.26
C HIS A 397 2.40 17.76 24.05
N ALA A 398 2.05 18.07 22.80
CA ALA A 398 1.25 19.24 22.45
C ALA A 398 -0.17 19.19 23.01
N LEU A 399 -0.75 18.01 23.15
CA LEU A 399 -2.07 17.80 23.73
C LEU A 399 -2.03 17.70 25.27
N GLY A 400 -0.85 17.46 25.87
CA GLY A 400 -0.70 17.21 27.30
C GLY A 400 -1.32 15.88 27.74
N LEU A 401 -1.25 14.85 26.88
CA LEU A 401 -1.87 13.55 27.08
C LEU A 401 -0.81 12.43 27.19
N PRO A 402 -1.10 11.34 27.91
CA PRO A 402 -0.23 10.18 27.95
C PRO A 402 -0.12 9.54 26.56
N LEU A 403 1.04 8.90 26.30
CA LEU A 403 1.33 8.14 25.09
C LEU A 403 1.57 6.68 25.46
N PHE A 404 1.00 5.77 24.68
CA PHE A 404 1.21 4.33 24.81
C PHE A 404 1.60 3.73 23.45
N ASP A 405 2.40 2.66 23.52
CA ASP A 405 2.83 1.88 22.35
C ASP A 405 1.81 0.76 22.06
N PRO A 406 1.02 0.82 20.98
CA PRO A 406 0.05 -0.22 20.64
C PRO A 406 0.69 -1.56 20.27
N ASP A 407 1.99 -1.57 19.97
CA ASP A 407 2.73 -2.76 19.55
C ASP A 407 3.51 -3.42 20.70
N SER A 408 3.46 -2.85 21.88
CA SER A 408 4.09 -3.40 23.08
C SER A 408 3.10 -3.50 24.26
N GLN A 409 3.06 -4.69 24.87
CA GLN A 409 2.15 -4.99 25.98
C GLN A 409 2.93 -5.44 27.21
N ILE A 410 2.58 -4.87 28.36
CA ILE A 410 3.15 -5.21 29.65
C ILE A 410 2.05 -5.63 30.64
N THR A 411 2.43 -6.22 31.77
CA THR A 411 1.53 -6.44 32.91
C THR A 411 1.51 -5.18 33.76
N GLY A 412 0.34 -4.58 33.91
CA GLY A 412 0.11 -3.43 34.75
C GLY A 412 0.21 -3.74 36.25
N PRO A 413 0.17 -2.70 37.12
CA PRO A 413 0.35 -2.85 38.57
C PRO A 413 -0.66 -3.79 39.26
N ASN A 414 -1.85 -3.92 38.69
CA ASN A 414 -2.93 -4.76 39.24
C ASN A 414 -3.04 -6.11 38.51
N GLY A 415 -2.06 -6.50 37.68
CA GLY A 415 -2.04 -7.73 36.92
C GLY A 415 -2.83 -7.67 35.59
N GLU A 416 -3.42 -6.51 35.24
CA GLU A 416 -4.07 -6.29 33.95
C GLU A 416 -3.07 -6.17 32.81
N ARG A 417 -3.49 -6.48 31.58
CA ARG A 417 -2.69 -6.23 30.39
C ARG A 417 -2.90 -4.78 29.93
N VAL A 418 -1.79 -4.07 29.78
CA VAL A 418 -1.77 -2.67 29.33
C VAL A 418 -0.76 -2.51 28.19
N PHE A 419 -0.97 -1.51 27.35
CA PHE A 419 0.04 -1.05 26.42
C PHE A 419 1.20 -0.39 27.17
N GLU A 420 2.40 -0.56 26.66
CA GLU A 420 3.60 0.02 27.27
C GLU A 420 3.54 1.54 27.20
N PRO A 421 3.64 2.25 28.35
CA PRO A 421 3.67 3.72 28.34
C PRO A 421 4.98 4.23 27.75
N ILE A 422 4.90 5.34 27.03
CA ILE A 422 6.05 6.03 26.42
C ILE A 422 6.28 7.34 27.17
N ASP A 423 7.50 7.53 27.66
CA ASP A 423 7.95 8.78 28.24
C ASP A 423 9.31 9.19 27.67
N PRO A 424 9.36 10.14 26.76
CA PRO A 424 10.61 10.59 26.16
C PRO A 424 11.55 11.29 27.16
N ALA A 425 11.07 11.76 28.29
CA ALA A 425 11.88 12.45 29.29
C ALA A 425 12.67 11.49 30.22
N ILE A 426 12.32 10.19 30.20
CA ILE A 426 13.00 9.20 31.08
C ILE A 426 14.37 8.82 30.51
N THR A 427 15.39 9.01 31.33
CA THR A 427 16.72 8.51 31.04
C THR A 427 16.79 6.99 31.20
N GLN A 428 17.62 6.29 30.45
CA GLN A 428 17.77 4.81 30.37
C GLN A 428 17.96 4.06 31.73
N GLN A 429 17.86 4.69 32.86
CA GLN A 429 18.03 4.07 34.18
C GLN A 429 16.75 3.49 34.79
N GLN A 430 15.59 3.64 34.12
CA GLN A 430 14.35 3.01 34.59
C GLN A 430 13.93 1.91 33.61
N PRO A 431 14.03 0.62 33.98
CA PRO A 431 13.82 -0.51 33.06
C PRO A 431 12.35 -0.73 32.63
N ALA A 432 11.43 0.14 33.02
CA ALA A 432 10.00 -0.10 32.84
C ALA A 432 9.28 0.84 31.87
N VAL A 433 9.95 1.82 31.26
CA VAL A 433 9.32 2.78 30.35
C VAL A 433 10.22 3.02 29.15
N ARG A 434 9.66 2.96 27.96
CA ARG A 434 10.37 3.27 26.72
C ARG A 434 10.36 4.78 26.43
N GLN A 435 11.39 5.24 25.73
CA GLN A 435 11.49 6.64 25.31
C GLN A 435 10.72 6.92 24.01
N HIS A 436 10.49 5.88 23.20
CA HIS A 436 9.76 5.97 21.93
C HIS A 436 9.05 4.66 21.61
N PRO A 437 7.97 4.67 20.79
CA PRO A 437 7.28 3.48 20.33
C PRO A 437 8.22 2.50 19.61
N ALA A 438 7.93 1.20 19.70
CA ALA A 438 8.76 0.13 19.15
C ALA A 438 8.93 0.21 17.63
N ILE A 439 7.85 0.61 16.94
CA ILE A 439 7.82 0.71 15.47
C ILE A 439 7.25 2.05 14.97
N GLY A 440 6.86 2.95 15.86
CA GLY A 440 6.42 4.30 15.53
C GLY A 440 4.97 4.59 15.84
N ASP A 441 4.09 3.59 15.88
CA ASP A 441 2.66 3.77 16.16
C ASP A 441 2.41 4.29 17.57
N GLY A 442 1.36 5.09 17.76
CA GLY A 442 1.06 5.67 19.09
C GLY A 442 -0.43 5.75 19.41
N LEU A 443 -0.78 5.40 20.64
CA LEU A 443 -2.09 5.68 21.25
C LEU A 443 -1.96 6.89 22.17
N ILE A 444 -2.65 7.97 21.86
CA ILE A 444 -2.59 9.24 22.59
C ILE A 444 -3.84 9.40 23.45
N GLY A 445 -3.64 9.62 24.76
CA GLY A 445 -4.73 9.68 25.73
C GLY A 445 -5.29 8.31 26.09
N GLY A 446 -6.36 8.31 26.91
CA GLY A 446 -6.95 7.09 27.42
C GLY A 446 -6.20 6.48 28.61
N THR A 447 -6.54 5.24 28.94
CA THR A 447 -6.00 4.52 30.12
C THR A 447 -4.82 3.60 29.78
N GLY A 448 -4.53 3.37 28.52
CA GLY A 448 -3.56 2.37 28.07
C GLY A 448 -3.99 0.91 28.29
N ARG A 449 -5.18 0.66 28.84
CA ARG A 449 -5.70 -0.72 28.99
C ARG A 449 -6.08 -1.30 27.65
N ILE A 450 -5.70 -2.54 27.40
CA ILE A 450 -6.02 -3.22 26.15
C ILE A 450 -7.53 -3.38 25.96
N ALA A 451 -8.25 -3.58 27.05
CA ALA A 451 -9.73 -3.67 27.03
C ALA A 451 -10.41 -2.34 26.64
N ASP A 452 -9.72 -1.20 26.83
CA ASP A 452 -10.27 0.13 26.66
C ASP A 452 -9.60 0.91 25.49
N GLN A 453 -9.10 0.21 24.48
CA GLN A 453 -8.37 0.84 23.35
C GLN A 453 -9.14 1.95 22.63
N THR A 454 -10.47 1.88 22.65
CA THR A 454 -11.34 2.89 22.04
C THR A 454 -11.44 4.17 22.85
N ASP A 455 -10.82 4.25 24.05
CA ASP A 455 -10.80 5.46 24.88
C ASP A 455 -9.68 6.44 24.47
N ALA A 456 -8.76 6.02 23.58
CA ALA A 456 -7.75 6.89 23.01
C ALA A 456 -8.37 8.13 22.35
N LYS A 457 -7.74 9.29 22.53
CA LYS A 457 -8.14 10.55 21.90
C LYS A 457 -7.68 10.60 20.45
N ALA A 458 -6.50 10.07 20.17
CA ALA A 458 -5.97 9.92 18.84
C ALA A 458 -5.14 8.64 18.71
N VAL A 459 -5.15 8.05 17.52
CA VAL A 459 -4.27 6.94 17.14
C VAL A 459 -3.42 7.42 15.98
N VAL A 460 -2.10 7.28 16.09
CA VAL A 460 -1.14 7.57 15.03
C VAL A 460 -0.65 6.24 14.49
N THR A 461 -0.72 6.06 13.17
CA THR A 461 -0.06 4.96 12.48
C THR A 461 1.12 5.49 11.69
N ALA A 462 2.32 5.10 12.12
CA ALA A 462 3.57 5.50 11.51
C ALA A 462 3.85 4.64 10.27
N ASN A 463 4.09 5.31 9.14
CA ASN A 463 4.23 4.60 7.88
C ASN A 463 5.49 4.99 7.09
N GLY A 464 6.18 6.03 7.48
CA GLY A 464 7.41 6.46 6.79
C GLY A 464 7.33 7.89 6.26
N GLY A 465 7.12 8.11 4.96
CA GLY A 465 7.06 9.45 4.36
C GLY A 465 5.75 10.21 4.61
N SER A 466 4.75 9.54 5.17
CA SER A 466 3.51 10.12 5.70
C SER A 466 2.92 9.22 6.77
N ASP A 467 2.19 9.82 7.72
CA ASP A 467 1.49 9.12 8.78
C ASP A 467 0.00 9.42 8.74
N LEU A 468 -0.78 8.49 9.30
CA LEU A 468 -2.22 8.65 9.45
C LEU A 468 -2.58 8.90 10.91
N ILE A 469 -3.49 9.84 11.15
CA ILE A 469 -4.04 10.12 12.46
C ILE A 469 -5.54 9.83 12.43
N TYR A 470 -5.98 9.00 13.36
CA TYR A 470 -7.38 8.66 13.55
C TYR A 470 -7.89 9.27 14.87
N LEU A 471 -9.08 9.82 14.84
CA LEU A 471 -9.80 10.28 16.03
C LEU A 471 -11.04 9.39 16.24
N PRO A 472 -10.94 8.31 17.04
CA PRO A 472 -11.99 7.29 17.14
C PRO A 472 -13.35 7.84 17.57
N ARG A 473 -13.37 8.97 18.29
CA ARG A 473 -14.58 9.63 18.80
C ARG A 473 -15.03 10.82 17.96
N HIS A 474 -14.46 11.04 16.79
CA HIS A 474 -14.77 12.16 15.91
C HIS A 474 -14.82 13.52 16.65
N ASP A 475 -13.71 13.86 17.32
CA ASP A 475 -13.58 15.06 18.17
C ASP A 475 -13.03 16.27 17.36
N PRO A 476 -13.89 17.25 16.96
CA PRO A 476 -13.45 18.39 16.15
C PRO A 476 -12.53 19.37 16.91
N GLU A 477 -12.64 19.44 18.25
CA GLU A 477 -11.78 20.30 19.06
C GLU A 477 -10.35 19.74 19.08
N THR A 478 -10.22 18.44 19.33
CA THR A 478 -8.92 17.76 19.28
C THR A 478 -8.32 17.84 17.87
N LEU A 479 -9.11 17.66 16.82
CA LEU A 479 -8.63 17.80 15.43
C LEU A 479 -8.07 19.20 15.19
N THR A 480 -8.80 20.25 15.57
CA THR A 480 -8.37 21.64 15.36
C THR A 480 -7.04 21.92 16.07
N ARG A 481 -6.88 21.44 17.32
CA ARG A 481 -5.63 21.58 18.07
C ARG A 481 -4.47 20.84 17.39
N ILE A 482 -4.70 19.62 16.89
CA ILE A 482 -3.69 18.83 16.16
C ILE A 482 -3.28 19.56 14.88
N VAL A 483 -4.21 20.01 14.05
CA VAL A 483 -3.90 20.71 12.80
C VAL A 483 -3.16 22.01 13.07
N ALA A 484 -3.60 22.81 14.05
CA ALA A 484 -2.90 24.03 14.42
C ALA A 484 -1.45 23.75 14.83
N PHE A 485 -1.21 22.73 15.67
CA PHE A 485 0.13 22.31 16.05
C PHE A 485 0.96 21.86 14.84
N LEU A 486 0.41 21.01 13.95
CA LEU A 486 1.12 20.47 12.79
C LEU A 486 1.51 21.55 11.79
N THR A 487 0.71 22.62 11.65
CA THR A 487 1.09 23.74 10.77
C THR A 487 2.30 24.53 11.27
N GLU A 488 2.65 24.44 12.56
CA GLU A 488 3.86 25.05 13.10
C GLU A 488 5.11 24.20 12.91
N GLN A 489 4.97 22.89 12.61
CA GLN A 489 6.09 21.99 12.51
C GLN A 489 6.82 22.15 11.19
N ASP A 490 8.16 22.12 11.26
CA ASP A 490 9.05 22.27 10.09
C ASP A 490 9.24 20.96 9.31
N TYR A 491 8.95 19.81 9.92
CA TYR A 491 8.97 18.49 9.28
C TYR A 491 7.71 18.15 8.47
N VAL A 492 6.64 18.94 8.60
CA VAL A 492 5.38 18.72 7.87
C VAL A 492 5.46 19.37 6.49
N GLY A 493 5.15 18.58 5.45
CA GLY A 493 5.08 19.03 4.06
C GLY A 493 3.67 19.40 3.61
N GLY A 494 2.63 18.75 4.15
CA GLY A 494 1.23 19.04 3.79
C GLY A 494 0.25 18.27 4.67
N LEU A 495 -0.98 18.77 4.78
CA LEU A 495 -2.04 18.21 5.62
C LEU A 495 -3.32 17.98 4.81
N PHE A 496 -3.94 16.83 5.05
CA PHE A 496 -5.23 16.48 4.48
C PHE A 496 -6.15 16.00 5.60
N VAL A 497 -7.38 16.54 5.64
CA VAL A 497 -8.33 16.30 6.72
C VAL A 497 -9.62 15.71 6.17
N ASP A 498 -10.23 14.78 6.91
CA ASP A 498 -11.52 14.22 6.53
C ASP A 498 -12.57 15.30 6.35
N ASP A 499 -13.25 15.25 5.21
CA ASP A 499 -14.31 16.18 4.80
C ASP A 499 -15.43 16.31 5.83
N ASP A 500 -15.64 15.28 6.68
CA ASP A 500 -16.69 15.28 7.71
C ASP A 500 -16.44 16.31 8.83
N TYR A 501 -15.20 16.79 8.96
CA TYR A 501 -14.85 17.92 9.85
C TYR A 501 -15.04 19.29 9.19
N GLY A 502 -15.45 19.33 7.92
CA GLY A 502 -15.59 20.57 7.17
C GLY A 502 -14.25 21.18 6.76
N LYS A 503 -14.25 22.49 6.54
CA LYS A 503 -13.02 23.20 6.13
C LYS A 503 -12.13 23.47 7.34
N VAL A 504 -10.88 23.07 7.24
CA VAL A 504 -9.86 23.27 8.28
C VAL A 504 -8.71 24.09 7.68
N PRO A 505 -8.42 25.29 8.21
CA PRO A 505 -7.33 26.14 7.72
C PRO A 505 -5.97 25.42 7.73
N GLY A 506 -5.20 25.54 6.67
CA GLY A 506 -3.92 24.86 6.48
C GLY A 506 -4.02 23.49 5.80
N ALA A 507 -5.20 22.85 5.77
CA ALA A 507 -5.38 21.50 5.25
C ALA A 507 -6.33 21.44 4.05
N LEU A 508 -6.10 20.52 3.13
CA LEU A 508 -7.02 20.15 2.05
C LEU A 508 -7.93 18.98 2.47
N PRO A 509 -9.11 18.80 1.87
CA PRO A 509 -9.99 17.68 2.17
C PRO A 509 -9.44 16.36 1.62
N LEU A 510 -9.72 15.22 2.30
CA LEU A 510 -9.35 13.88 1.83
C LEU A 510 -9.97 13.52 0.49
N SER A 511 -11.18 14.02 0.19
CA SER A 511 -11.80 13.85 -1.14
C SER A 511 -10.94 14.46 -2.26
N GLY A 512 -10.19 15.52 -1.97
CA GLY A 512 -9.27 16.18 -2.90
C GLY A 512 -8.11 15.28 -3.35
N ILE A 513 -7.76 14.27 -2.56
CA ILE A 513 -6.73 13.27 -2.87
C ILE A 513 -7.31 11.86 -3.03
N ARG A 514 -8.61 11.73 -3.25
CA ARG A 514 -9.30 10.46 -3.49
C ARG A 514 -9.18 9.44 -2.35
N LEU A 515 -9.09 9.90 -1.09
CA LEU A 515 -9.13 9.04 0.10
C LEU A 515 -10.51 8.98 0.76
N LYS A 516 -11.53 9.62 0.19
CA LYS A 516 -12.93 9.51 0.61
C LYS A 516 -13.75 8.87 -0.51
N GLY A 517 -14.26 7.68 -0.28
CA GLY A 517 -15.04 6.89 -1.23
C GLY A 517 -15.94 5.89 -0.52
N SER A 518 -16.06 4.68 -1.07
CA SER A 518 -16.96 3.60 -0.61
C SER A 518 -16.32 2.60 0.34
N SER A 519 -15.07 2.82 0.80
CA SER A 519 -14.31 1.90 1.65
C SER A 519 -15.06 1.45 2.89
N LYS A 520 -14.73 0.26 3.39
CA LYS A 520 -15.27 -0.32 4.63
C LYS A 520 -14.39 -0.05 5.85
N THR A 521 -13.08 0.05 5.65
CA THR A 521 -12.12 0.33 6.71
C THR A 521 -12.29 1.76 7.24
N PRO A 522 -11.97 2.02 8.51
CA PRO A 522 -11.99 3.37 9.06
C PRO A 522 -11.13 4.33 8.25
N ARG A 523 -11.71 5.47 7.88
CA ARG A 523 -11.00 6.53 7.17
C ARG A 523 -10.16 7.33 8.16
N PRO A 524 -8.90 7.71 7.83
CA PRO A 524 -8.10 8.57 8.69
C PRO A 524 -8.77 9.94 8.85
N SER A 525 -8.65 10.53 10.04
CA SER A 525 -9.11 11.89 10.31
C SER A 525 -8.16 12.93 9.72
N ILE A 526 -6.84 12.64 9.74
CA ILE A 526 -5.79 13.49 9.17
C ILE A 526 -4.75 12.60 8.50
N VAL A 527 -4.29 13.01 7.33
CA VAL A 527 -3.08 12.49 6.68
C VAL A 527 -2.01 13.57 6.74
N VAL A 528 -0.86 13.22 7.33
CA VAL A 528 0.31 14.08 7.46
C VAL A 528 1.34 13.65 6.44
N ALA A 529 1.55 14.44 5.39
CA ALA A 529 2.66 14.23 4.46
C ALA A 529 3.90 14.93 5.01
N PHE A 530 5.01 14.20 5.15
CA PHE A 530 6.25 14.80 5.62
C PHE A 530 6.98 15.55 4.52
N LYS A 531 7.85 16.47 4.94
CA LYS A 531 8.64 17.32 4.05
C LYS A 531 9.62 16.49 3.23
N SER A 532 9.75 16.87 1.98
CA SER A 532 10.77 16.36 1.07
C SER A 532 11.53 17.49 0.40
N PHE A 533 12.77 17.22 0.01
CA PHE A 533 13.66 18.16 -0.70
C PHE A 533 14.61 17.38 -1.61
N SER A 534 15.47 18.06 -2.35
CA SER A 534 16.48 17.42 -3.20
C SER A 534 17.88 17.90 -2.86
N THR A 535 18.87 17.01 -2.91
CA THR A 535 20.30 17.34 -2.75
C THR A 535 20.97 17.81 -4.05
N ASP A 536 20.30 17.64 -5.20
CA ASP A 536 20.76 18.14 -6.51
C ASP A 536 19.57 18.64 -7.34
N SER A 537 19.43 19.95 -7.46
CA SER A 537 18.36 20.59 -8.22
C SER A 537 18.37 20.27 -9.73
N LYS A 538 19.46 19.72 -10.27
CA LYS A 538 19.54 19.29 -11.67
C LYS A 538 18.91 17.90 -11.89
N LYS A 539 18.76 17.12 -10.82
CA LYS A 539 18.19 15.77 -10.86
C LYS A 539 17.22 15.53 -9.69
N PRO A 540 16.23 16.41 -9.47
CA PRO A 540 15.46 16.45 -8.22
C PRO A 540 14.76 15.13 -7.91
N LEU A 541 14.21 14.42 -8.89
CA LEU A 541 13.53 13.16 -8.67
C LEU A 541 14.47 12.01 -8.30
N MET A 542 15.73 12.08 -8.75
CA MET A 542 16.71 11.02 -8.47
C MET A 542 17.47 11.25 -7.16
N THR A 543 17.54 12.49 -6.68
CA THR A 543 18.27 12.89 -5.47
C THR A 543 17.32 13.41 -4.39
N ALA A 544 16.08 12.98 -4.45
CA ALA A 544 15.07 13.33 -3.48
C ALA A 544 15.41 12.72 -2.10
N VAL A 545 15.15 13.50 -1.09
CA VAL A 545 15.28 13.19 0.34
C VAL A 545 13.95 13.50 1.00
N GLN A 546 13.57 12.70 1.99
CA GLN A 546 12.32 12.90 2.73
C GLN A 546 12.53 12.68 4.23
N ILE A 547 11.80 13.43 5.04
CA ILE A 547 11.61 13.13 6.45
C ILE A 547 10.73 11.89 6.55
N THR A 548 11.06 11.01 7.50
CA THR A 548 10.30 9.77 7.67
C THR A 548 10.11 9.40 9.13
N ASP A 549 8.93 8.90 9.45
CA ASP A 549 8.66 8.22 10.72
C ASP A 549 8.82 6.71 10.53
N THR A 550 10.00 6.20 10.84
CA THR A 550 10.39 4.80 10.65
C THR A 550 11.60 4.46 11.53
N ASN A 551 11.81 3.16 11.77
CA ASN A 551 13.02 2.64 12.42
C ASN A 551 14.24 2.51 11.48
N LEU A 552 14.08 2.79 10.18
CA LEU A 552 15.18 2.81 9.22
C LEU A 552 16.10 4.01 9.46
N GLN A 553 17.33 3.94 8.95
CA GLN A 553 18.40 4.84 9.31
C GLN A 553 18.50 6.03 8.36
N HIS A 554 19.05 7.14 8.85
CA HIS A 554 19.46 8.28 8.04
C HIS A 554 20.41 7.84 6.92
N GLY A 555 20.07 8.17 5.67
CA GLY A 555 20.80 7.77 4.47
C GLY A 555 20.29 6.48 3.81
N GLN A 556 19.52 5.64 4.48
CA GLN A 556 18.78 4.54 3.86
C GLN A 556 17.62 5.07 2.99
N GLY A 557 16.79 4.22 2.46
CA GLY A 557 15.70 4.60 1.58
C GLY A 557 14.32 4.38 2.18
N MET A 558 13.37 5.24 1.81
CA MET A 558 11.95 5.11 2.17
C MET A 558 11.07 5.75 1.09
N HIS A 559 9.78 5.51 1.19
CA HIS A 559 8.71 6.04 0.35
C HIS A 559 7.57 6.58 1.24
N GLY A 560 6.43 6.90 0.66
CA GLY A 560 5.25 7.35 1.40
C GLY A 560 5.06 8.87 1.41
N SER A 561 6.06 9.69 0.99
CA SER A 561 5.88 11.14 0.93
C SER A 561 5.04 11.59 -0.26
N PHE A 562 4.48 12.79 -0.17
CA PHE A 562 3.77 13.39 -1.31
C PHE A 562 4.71 14.19 -2.20
N SER A 563 5.89 13.64 -2.48
CA SER A 563 6.83 14.21 -3.44
C SER A 563 6.67 13.58 -4.82
N ARG A 564 7.02 14.31 -5.88
CA ARG A 564 7.02 13.74 -7.24
C ARG A 564 8.00 12.57 -7.37
N ALA A 565 9.03 12.48 -6.54
CA ALA A 565 9.96 11.35 -6.51
C ALA A 565 9.28 10.04 -6.06
N ASN A 566 8.30 10.12 -5.16
CA ASN A 566 7.55 8.98 -4.69
C ASN A 566 6.33 8.67 -5.58
N THR A 567 5.67 9.69 -6.14
CA THR A 567 4.54 9.48 -7.04
C THR A 567 4.96 9.11 -8.47
N SER A 568 6.23 9.34 -8.88
CA SER A 568 6.75 8.99 -10.21
C SER A 568 7.35 7.59 -10.22
N ASN A 569 6.51 6.61 -10.48
CA ASN A 569 6.90 5.22 -10.64
C ASN A 569 7.27 4.88 -12.10
N PHE A 570 7.88 3.69 -12.31
CA PHE A 570 8.10 3.15 -13.66
C PHE A 570 6.85 2.45 -14.17
N MET A 571 6.53 2.61 -15.48
CA MET A 571 5.45 1.86 -16.11
C MET A 571 5.73 1.64 -17.61
N ALA A 572 5.53 0.40 -18.08
CA ALA A 572 5.67 0.00 -19.48
C ALA A 572 4.79 -1.21 -19.79
N ALA A 573 4.46 -1.43 -21.07
CA ALA A 573 3.73 -2.62 -21.50
C ALA A 573 4.22 -3.11 -22.85
N ILE A 574 4.19 -4.43 -23.08
CA ILE A 574 4.56 -5.05 -24.34
C ILE A 574 3.72 -6.33 -24.53
N GLY A 575 3.34 -6.60 -25.78
CA GLY A 575 2.59 -7.79 -26.14
C GLY A 575 1.74 -7.56 -27.38
N PRO A 576 0.93 -8.55 -27.78
CA PRO A 576 0.14 -8.48 -29.00
C PRO A 576 -0.92 -7.37 -29.00
N ASP A 577 -1.45 -7.00 -27.85
CA ASP A 577 -2.51 -5.99 -27.73
C ASP A 577 -1.98 -4.57 -27.50
N PHE A 578 -0.67 -4.40 -27.26
CA PHE A 578 -0.04 -3.10 -27.08
C PHE A 578 0.64 -2.56 -28.32
N LYS A 579 0.67 -1.23 -28.49
CA LYS A 579 1.42 -0.55 -29.53
C LYS A 579 2.93 -0.82 -29.39
N LYS A 580 3.65 -0.88 -30.49
CA LYS A 580 5.11 -1.07 -30.52
C LYS A 580 5.81 0.29 -30.61
N GLY A 581 6.86 0.48 -29.82
CA GLY A 581 7.69 1.68 -29.83
C GLY A 581 6.90 2.98 -29.55
N PHE A 582 5.84 2.89 -28.76
CA PHE A 582 4.95 4.02 -28.46
C PHE A 582 5.30 4.69 -27.13
N VAL A 583 5.43 6.01 -27.13
CA VAL A 583 5.63 6.79 -25.90
C VAL A 583 4.34 7.52 -25.56
N ASP A 584 3.66 7.07 -24.52
CA ASP A 584 2.54 7.78 -23.93
C ASP A 584 3.03 8.86 -22.96
N ARG A 585 2.70 10.12 -23.25
CA ARG A 585 3.05 11.29 -22.44
C ARG A 585 1.86 11.77 -21.60
N GLY A 586 0.68 11.17 -21.79
CA GLY A 586 -0.48 11.42 -20.95
C GLY A 586 -0.25 10.90 -19.52
N PRO A 587 -0.91 11.48 -18.52
CA PRO A 587 -0.84 10.94 -17.17
C PRO A 587 -1.57 9.60 -17.09
N VAL A 588 -0.93 8.65 -16.43
CA VAL A 588 -1.45 7.32 -16.13
C VAL A 588 -1.15 6.98 -14.67
N SER A 589 -1.88 6.04 -14.08
CA SER A 589 -1.67 5.63 -12.69
C SER A 589 -1.82 4.12 -12.48
N ASN A 590 -1.43 3.64 -11.31
CA ASN A 590 -1.61 2.25 -10.91
C ASN A 590 -3.09 1.81 -10.92
N ALA A 591 -4.04 2.74 -10.69
CA ALA A 591 -5.48 2.45 -10.80
C ALA A 591 -5.96 2.22 -12.26
N ASP A 592 -5.15 2.59 -13.26
CA ASP A 592 -5.51 2.37 -14.68
C ASP A 592 -5.15 0.97 -15.20
N ILE A 593 -4.41 0.17 -14.40
CA ILE A 593 -3.89 -1.14 -14.82
C ILE A 593 -5.04 -2.15 -14.93
N GLU A 594 -5.77 -2.37 -13.86
CA GLU A 594 -6.89 -3.33 -13.84
C GLU A 594 -7.90 -3.06 -14.96
N PRO A 595 -8.48 -1.84 -15.15
CA PRO A 595 -9.46 -1.62 -16.20
C PRO A 595 -8.90 -1.87 -17.61
N THR A 596 -7.60 -1.63 -17.81
CA THR A 596 -6.93 -1.86 -19.09
C THR A 596 -6.78 -3.36 -19.36
N LEU A 597 -6.31 -4.12 -18.38
CA LEU A 597 -6.11 -5.55 -18.51
C LEU A 597 -7.42 -6.33 -18.51
N ALA A 598 -8.40 -5.95 -17.71
CA ALA A 598 -9.75 -6.51 -17.75
C ALA A 598 -10.36 -6.37 -19.16
N ARG A 599 -10.18 -5.21 -19.80
CA ARG A 599 -10.62 -5.02 -21.20
C ARG A 599 -9.91 -5.97 -22.16
N ILE A 600 -8.61 -6.20 -22.03
CA ILE A 600 -7.83 -7.14 -22.87
C ILE A 600 -8.35 -8.56 -22.68
N LEU A 601 -8.59 -8.95 -21.42
CA LEU A 601 -9.08 -10.28 -21.06
C LEU A 601 -10.58 -10.48 -21.32
N GLY A 602 -11.33 -9.41 -21.66
CA GLY A 602 -12.79 -9.47 -21.86
C GLY A 602 -13.58 -9.61 -20.57
N LEU A 603 -12.95 -9.27 -19.42
CA LEU A 603 -13.55 -9.34 -18.09
C LEU A 603 -14.30 -8.04 -17.72
N ALA A 604 -15.24 -8.16 -16.79
CA ALA A 604 -15.97 -7.05 -16.22
C ALA A 604 -16.03 -7.17 -14.69
N PRO A 605 -14.90 -6.88 -14.00
CA PRO A 605 -14.86 -6.96 -12.54
C PRO A 605 -15.94 -6.08 -11.89
N GLY A 606 -16.52 -6.59 -10.80
CA GLY A 606 -17.54 -5.89 -10.02
C GLY A 606 -16.98 -4.62 -9.40
N SER A 607 -17.74 -3.53 -9.44
CA SER A 607 -17.33 -2.25 -8.86
C SER A 607 -18.48 -1.68 -8.04
N LYS A 608 -18.18 -1.26 -6.81
CA LYS A 608 -19.14 -0.62 -5.88
C LYS A 608 -18.84 0.87 -5.73
N GLY A 609 -17.57 1.25 -5.76
CA GLY A 609 -17.11 2.63 -5.67
C GLY A 609 -17.07 3.34 -7.03
N GLU A 610 -16.96 4.67 -6.97
CA GLU A 610 -16.91 5.53 -8.16
C GLU A 610 -15.49 6.05 -8.47
N LEU A 611 -14.55 5.84 -7.56
CA LEU A 611 -13.17 6.33 -7.70
C LEU A 611 -12.33 5.34 -8.50
N ARG A 612 -12.67 5.13 -9.76
CA ARG A 612 -12.07 4.14 -10.64
C ARG A 612 -11.08 4.77 -11.62
N GLY A 613 -10.02 4.04 -11.95
CA GLY A 613 -9.10 4.34 -13.05
C GLY A 613 -9.76 4.21 -14.43
N ARG A 614 -8.98 4.44 -15.46
CA ARG A 614 -9.47 4.39 -16.86
C ARG A 614 -8.77 3.30 -17.66
N VAL A 615 -9.40 2.87 -18.73
CA VAL A 615 -8.74 2.05 -19.76
C VAL A 615 -7.76 2.92 -20.54
N LEU A 616 -6.49 2.49 -20.62
CA LEU A 616 -5.40 3.12 -21.38
C LEU A 616 -5.55 2.81 -22.88
N ARG A 617 -6.66 3.24 -23.49
CA ARG A 617 -6.99 2.91 -24.88
C ARG A 617 -5.94 3.36 -25.88
N GLU A 618 -5.28 4.47 -25.60
CA GLU A 618 -4.20 5.05 -26.40
C GLU A 618 -2.95 4.18 -26.48
N ALA A 619 -2.77 3.29 -25.52
CA ALA A 619 -1.66 2.33 -25.47
C ALA A 619 -1.96 1.07 -26.27
N LEU A 620 -3.24 0.75 -26.51
CA LEU A 620 -3.66 -0.47 -27.20
C LEU A 620 -3.50 -0.36 -28.70
N THR A 621 -3.26 -1.50 -29.38
CA THR A 621 -3.23 -1.63 -30.82
C THR A 621 -4.53 -1.07 -31.41
N ASN A 622 -4.44 -0.21 -32.41
CA ASN A 622 -5.57 0.53 -32.99
C ASN A 622 -6.30 1.50 -32.04
N GLY A 623 -5.74 1.78 -30.87
CA GLY A 623 -6.29 2.77 -29.96
C GLY A 623 -6.11 4.21 -30.45
N PRO A 624 -6.91 5.17 -29.92
CA PRO A 624 -6.86 6.58 -30.31
C PRO A 624 -5.54 7.25 -29.92
N SER A 625 -5.34 8.49 -30.36
CA SER A 625 -4.29 9.34 -29.77
C SER A 625 -4.61 9.67 -28.33
N PRO A 626 -3.58 9.90 -27.47
CA PRO A 626 -3.79 10.32 -26.08
C PRO A 626 -4.65 11.57 -25.98
N ALA A 627 -5.57 11.60 -25.01
CA ALA A 627 -6.34 12.79 -24.71
C ALA A 627 -5.45 13.86 -24.05
N ALA A 628 -5.82 15.13 -24.21
CA ALA A 628 -5.11 16.22 -23.56
C ALA A 628 -5.33 16.22 -22.05
N SER A 629 -4.25 16.40 -21.29
CA SER A 629 -4.29 16.64 -19.85
C SER A 629 -4.04 18.12 -19.53
N LYS A 630 -4.46 18.55 -18.34
CA LYS A 630 -4.26 19.90 -17.82
C LYS A 630 -3.63 19.85 -16.44
N TYR A 631 -2.56 20.58 -16.24
CA TYR A 631 -2.02 20.82 -14.89
C TYR A 631 -3.00 21.65 -14.07
N ARG A 632 -3.15 21.29 -12.81
CA ARG A 632 -4.06 21.92 -11.84
C ARG A 632 -3.35 22.09 -10.50
N MET A 633 -3.86 22.99 -9.71
CA MET A 633 -3.42 23.27 -8.37
C MET A 633 -4.64 23.48 -7.46
N ALA A 634 -4.68 22.80 -6.33
CA ALA A 634 -5.60 23.08 -5.24
C ALA A 634 -4.82 23.71 -4.08
N VAL A 635 -5.43 24.69 -3.43
CA VAL A 635 -4.81 25.44 -2.32
C VAL A 635 -5.79 25.50 -1.17
N ALA A 636 -5.35 25.12 0.02
CA ALA A 636 -6.15 25.23 1.24
C ALA A 636 -6.32 26.69 1.68
N GLU A 637 -7.25 26.95 2.59
CA GLU A 637 -7.28 28.23 3.31
C GLU A 637 -6.04 28.38 4.18
N ASN A 638 -5.53 29.61 4.35
CA ASN A 638 -4.35 29.83 5.16
C ASN A 638 -4.60 29.50 6.63
N ALA A 639 -3.69 28.77 7.26
CA ALA A 639 -3.60 28.67 8.71
C ALA A 639 -3.26 30.01 9.35
N ALA A 640 -3.38 30.11 10.68
CA ALA A 640 -3.10 31.34 11.44
C ALA A 640 -1.68 31.88 11.22
N ASN A 641 -0.69 30.99 10.99
CA ASN A 641 0.70 31.33 10.70
C ASN A 641 0.96 31.60 9.19
N GLY A 642 -0.08 31.61 8.37
CA GLY A 642 0.02 31.87 6.93
C GLY A 642 0.47 30.66 6.08
N LYS A 643 0.75 29.48 6.68
CA LYS A 643 1.03 28.26 5.95
C LYS A 643 -0.25 27.70 5.31
N THR A 644 -0.13 27.10 4.14
CA THR A 644 -1.24 26.46 3.44
C THR A 644 -0.76 25.26 2.65
N THR A 645 -1.53 24.17 2.68
CA THR A 645 -1.28 22.99 1.83
C THR A 645 -1.64 23.32 0.39
N VAL A 646 -0.70 23.03 -0.51
CA VAL A 646 -0.86 23.13 -1.96
C VAL A 646 -0.73 21.74 -2.55
N LEU A 647 -1.67 21.33 -3.38
CA LEU A 647 -1.67 20.08 -4.13
C LEU A 647 -1.53 20.38 -5.62
N MET A 648 -0.55 19.79 -6.26
CA MET A 648 -0.33 19.85 -7.70
C MET A 648 -0.76 18.51 -8.32
N TYR A 649 -1.57 18.57 -9.37
CA TYR A 649 -2.10 17.39 -10.05
C TYR A 649 -2.36 17.64 -11.52
N GLN A 650 -2.53 16.56 -12.27
CA GLN A 650 -2.96 16.59 -13.67
C GLN A 650 -4.38 16.08 -13.78
N GLN A 651 -5.15 16.68 -14.65
CA GLN A 651 -6.54 16.27 -14.93
C GLN A 651 -6.68 15.87 -16.40
N MET A 652 -7.23 14.68 -16.64
CA MET A 652 -7.63 14.18 -17.95
C MET A 652 -9.10 13.74 -17.92
N GLY A 653 -10.00 14.53 -18.50
CA GLY A 653 -11.44 14.31 -18.34
C GLY A 653 -11.87 14.37 -16.87
N LYS A 654 -12.43 13.29 -16.35
CA LYS A 654 -12.80 13.14 -14.92
C LYS A 654 -11.68 12.59 -14.06
N GLN A 655 -10.61 12.04 -14.65
CA GLN A 655 -9.50 11.44 -13.93
C GLN A 655 -8.53 12.50 -13.42
N VAL A 656 -7.96 12.23 -12.25
CA VAL A 656 -6.95 13.06 -11.60
C VAL A 656 -5.71 12.21 -11.28
N TYR A 657 -4.54 12.81 -11.46
CA TYR A 657 -3.25 12.17 -11.26
C TYR A 657 -2.40 13.12 -10.42
N PHE A 658 -2.04 12.68 -9.22
CA PHE A 658 -1.42 13.54 -8.23
C PHE A 658 0.09 13.59 -8.42
N ASP A 659 0.63 14.78 -8.66
CA ASP A 659 2.07 14.98 -8.79
C ASP A 659 2.73 15.09 -7.42
N GLN A 660 2.35 16.08 -6.62
CA GLN A 660 2.96 16.35 -5.32
C GLN A 660 2.13 17.33 -4.48
N ALA A 661 2.40 17.36 -3.17
CA ALA A 661 1.88 18.38 -2.28
C ALA A 661 2.96 18.92 -1.34
N CYS A 662 2.81 20.18 -0.95
CA CYS A 662 3.71 20.82 0.01
C CYS A 662 3.03 21.98 0.75
N PHE A 663 3.64 22.44 1.84
CA PHE A 663 3.29 23.72 2.43
C PHE A 663 3.84 24.86 1.61
N LYS A 664 2.99 25.84 1.31
CA LYS A 664 3.37 27.15 0.83
C LYS A 664 3.37 28.14 1.97
N THR A 665 4.39 28.99 2.02
CA THR A 665 4.46 30.14 2.93
C THR A 665 4.29 31.44 2.14
N ALA A 666 3.93 32.53 2.81
CA ALA A 666 3.82 33.84 2.19
C ALA A 666 5.15 34.33 1.55
N ALA A 667 6.28 33.77 1.98
CA ALA A 667 7.61 34.09 1.45
C ALA A 667 7.92 33.43 0.09
N ASN A 668 7.21 32.35 -0.28
CA ASN A 668 7.44 31.65 -1.57
C ASN A 668 6.70 32.40 -2.70
N LYS A 669 7.32 33.46 -3.20
CA LYS A 669 6.89 34.15 -4.43
C LYS A 669 7.47 33.41 -5.63
N ASP A 670 6.57 32.95 -6.50
CA ASP A 670 6.75 32.55 -7.90
C ASP A 670 7.65 31.34 -8.27
N HIS A 671 7.04 30.40 -8.97
CA HIS A 671 7.54 29.35 -9.87
C HIS A 671 8.13 28.03 -9.32
N GLN A 672 8.50 27.89 -8.06
CA GLN A 672 8.72 26.58 -7.41
C GLN A 672 7.88 26.51 -6.14
N ILE A 673 6.63 26.09 -6.30
CA ILE A 673 5.68 26.03 -5.18
C ILE A 673 6.02 24.87 -4.24
N CYS A 674 6.46 23.74 -4.78
CA CYS A 674 7.00 22.61 -4.04
C CYS A 674 8.43 22.30 -4.50
N PRO A 675 9.37 21.99 -3.59
CA PRO A 675 10.76 21.69 -3.93
C PRO A 675 10.93 20.37 -4.70
#